data_0c7eb81a6fdc2fd0beac8650b8934664
#
_entry.id   0c7eb81a6fdc2fd0beac8650b8934664
#
_cell.length_a   1.000
_cell.length_b   1.000
_cell.length_c   1.000
_cell.angle_alpha   90.00
_cell.angle_beta   90.00
_cell.angle_gamma   90.00
#
_symmetry.space_group_name_H-M   'P 1'
#
loop_
_entity.id
_entity.type
_entity.pdbx_description
1 polymer ?
#
loop_
_entity_poly.entity_id
_entity_poly.type
_entity_poly.pdbx_seq_one_letter_code
_entity_poly.pdbx_strand_id
1 'polypeptide(L)'
;MKYLTGAAVLAASTLLLMSCCDKQSEPAYIGPSDIRIENGKMTPEVLLSLGRLSDPQLSPDGQFILYGVSYTSIAENRSCRNLFLCKADGSDKVQLTQSGKSISNGRWSADGKTIWYLRGGQVYKAPFKAGKLGKAVKMTDVPSGIGEFSLSPDNAQMLYVSTVPGPVKHPSDFDPALDKAKAYVAEDLMYRHWDHWMEELPQTFLASTGNGLITPDKSLNLLGEDAGRFELPLEPYGGLEQTSWSPDGTRIAYSCKKLAGKEYAFSTDTNIYIYDIPTGNTYLVPSGSGYDTDPVWSPDGSKLAWLSMARNGYEADQVRLMVASVSPATENEGVLSITDIRHLSAQLDANVEGPVWDADGQRIWFSALVDGLKGVFSITPEGVVTRLTPEDAWFDFGSPFGIREDGTLLSSFCSMEFPTELVAIRPDGSFSQLTHENEHILSQLTPYKTEKRFVNTVDGKDMLTWVLFPPEFDPSVQYPAIEILLGGPQGALSQGWSYRWNYRLMAAQGYVVVLPNRRGTTAFGQEWCEQISGDYPGLNMQDYLSAAQMIKAEPYIGKLAACGASYGGYSVYYLAGVHGNTYDCFIAHAGIFDEEYLYYETEEMWFPNWDNGGLQEYAYTPGQMGPAGDGITFGGMKQAGSPWSNLPKPQRHYANSPAANVTAWHTPILCIHGMMDFRIPYDQGMAAFNTAQMMGVPSKLVVFPEENHWILKPQNALFWHRTYFDWLDKWCKS
;
A
#
# COMPACT_ATOMS: atom_id res chain seq x y z
N MET A 1 -3.05 -77.56 -26.81
CA MET A 1 -2.85 -78.92 -26.24
C MET A 1 -2.54 -78.77 -24.75
N LYS A 2 -3.42 -79.37 -23.89
CA LYS A 2 -3.31 -79.70 -22.47
C LYS A 2 -3.18 -78.49 -21.50
N TYR A 3 -4.25 -78.08 -20.84
CA TYR A 3 -4.87 -78.41 -19.52
C TYR A 3 -3.86 -78.71 -18.39
N LEU A 4 -3.93 -77.96 -17.31
CA LEU A 4 -4.29 -78.51 -15.99
C LEU A 4 -4.43 -77.38 -14.94
N THR A 5 -5.57 -77.40 -14.36
CA THR A 5 -6.17 -76.87 -13.18
C THR A 5 -5.31 -76.85 -11.89
N GLY A 6 -5.54 -75.91 -11.04
CA GLY A 6 -5.10 -75.92 -9.65
C GLY A 6 -5.56 -74.75 -8.76
N ALA A 7 -6.68 -74.96 -8.14
CA ALA A 7 -7.16 -74.52 -6.83
C ALA A 7 -6.91 -73.08 -6.28
N ALA A 8 -8.03 -72.46 -5.97
CA ALA A 8 -8.20 -71.24 -5.18
C ALA A 8 -7.73 -71.39 -3.74
N VAL A 9 -7.02 -70.38 -3.22
CA VAL A 9 -6.98 -70.09 -1.77
C VAL A 9 -7.38 -68.62 -1.60
N LEU A 10 -8.55 -68.39 -1.07
CA LEU A 10 -9.00 -67.11 -0.53
C LEU A 10 -8.12 -66.77 0.70
N ALA A 11 -7.33 -65.73 0.58
CA ALA A 11 -6.79 -65.02 1.75
C ALA A 11 -7.48 -63.66 1.80
N ALA A 12 -8.39 -63.49 2.73
CA ALA A 12 -9.01 -62.21 3.07
C ALA A 12 -7.95 -61.32 3.74
N SER A 13 -7.35 -60.43 2.96
CA SER A 13 -6.53 -59.36 3.51
C SER A 13 -7.43 -58.16 3.82
N THR A 14 -7.75 -58.01 5.09
CA THR A 14 -8.37 -56.79 5.64
C THR A 14 -7.39 -55.64 5.46
N LEU A 15 -7.55 -54.85 4.43
CA LEU A 15 -6.89 -53.55 4.33
C LEU A 15 -7.53 -52.62 5.39
N LEU A 16 -6.84 -52.44 6.49
CA LEU A 16 -7.01 -51.27 7.35
C LEU A 16 -6.54 -50.08 6.55
N LEU A 17 -7.48 -49.33 5.98
CA LEU A 17 -7.27 -47.94 5.57
C LEU A 17 -7.01 -47.14 6.84
N MET A 18 -5.76 -47.06 7.26
CA MET A 18 -5.30 -46.00 8.13
C MET A 18 -5.39 -44.70 7.30
N SER A 19 -6.45 -43.96 7.51
CA SER A 19 -6.52 -42.54 7.20
C SER A 19 -5.45 -41.85 8.04
N CYS A 20 -4.25 -41.73 7.49
CA CYS A 20 -3.27 -40.75 7.96
C CYS A 20 -3.83 -39.37 7.64
N CYS A 21 -4.63 -38.80 8.55
CA CYS A 21 -4.69 -37.35 8.69
C CYS A 21 -3.27 -36.91 9.01
N ASP A 22 -2.52 -36.51 8.03
CA ASP A 22 -1.32 -35.71 8.20
C ASP A 22 -1.75 -34.45 8.97
N LYS A 23 -1.58 -34.48 10.27
CA LYS A 23 -1.49 -33.26 11.07
C LYS A 23 -0.22 -32.59 10.57
N GLN A 24 -0.34 -31.71 9.56
CA GLN A 24 0.75 -30.81 9.23
C GLN A 24 1.19 -30.17 10.53
N SER A 25 2.41 -30.46 10.94
CA SER A 25 3.01 -29.83 12.11
C SER A 25 2.98 -28.33 11.92
N GLU A 26 2.61 -27.59 12.96
CA GLU A 26 2.64 -26.13 12.91
C GLU A 26 4.04 -25.68 12.47
N PRO A 27 4.16 -24.69 11.52
CA PRO A 27 5.45 -24.19 11.11
C PRO A 27 6.28 -23.71 12.31
N ALA A 28 7.60 -23.70 12.18
CA ALA A 28 8.47 -23.23 13.24
C ALA A 28 8.21 -21.76 13.59
N TYR A 29 8.37 -21.38 14.83
CA TYR A 29 8.32 -19.98 15.25
C TYR A 29 9.50 -19.21 14.66
N ILE A 30 9.24 -18.01 14.14
CA ILE A 30 10.24 -17.04 13.71
C ILE A 30 10.19 -15.87 14.68
N GLY A 31 11.30 -15.63 15.36
CA GLY A 31 11.46 -14.55 16.33
C GLY A 31 12.50 -13.51 15.93
N PRO A 32 12.86 -12.61 16.86
CA PRO A 32 13.90 -11.61 16.63
C PRO A 32 15.21 -12.26 16.16
N SER A 33 15.89 -11.60 15.25
CA SER A 33 17.21 -12.02 14.78
C SER A 33 18.29 -11.59 15.78
N ASP A 34 19.28 -12.44 16.01
CA ASP A 34 20.49 -12.15 16.78
C ASP A 34 21.71 -11.93 15.88
N ILE A 35 21.46 -11.46 14.64
CA ILE A 35 22.48 -11.22 13.63
C ILE A 35 23.62 -10.35 14.19
N ARG A 36 24.86 -10.78 13.93
CA ARG A 36 26.08 -10.03 14.25
C ARG A 36 26.57 -9.31 13.01
N ILE A 37 26.83 -8.02 13.12
CA ILE A 37 27.24 -7.17 12.00
C ILE A 37 28.73 -6.93 12.10
N GLU A 38 29.44 -7.41 11.10
CA GLU A 38 30.87 -7.13 10.97
C GLU A 38 31.09 -5.77 10.30
N ASN A 39 32.05 -4.99 10.81
CA ASN A 39 32.47 -3.70 10.27
C ASN A 39 31.33 -2.64 10.16
N GLY A 40 30.26 -2.76 10.96
CA GLY A 40 29.16 -1.79 11.00
C GLY A 40 28.38 -1.65 9.69
N LYS A 41 28.54 -2.57 8.74
CA LYS A 41 27.95 -2.45 7.40
C LYS A 41 26.56 -3.03 7.34
N MET A 42 25.59 -2.24 6.88
CA MET A 42 24.27 -2.74 6.55
C MET A 42 24.31 -3.57 5.24
N THR A 43 23.76 -4.79 5.28
CA THR A 43 23.64 -5.69 4.13
C THR A 43 22.16 -6.01 3.87
N PRO A 44 21.80 -6.60 2.72
CA PRO A 44 20.43 -7.07 2.47
C PRO A 44 19.93 -8.04 3.53
N GLU A 45 20.77 -8.92 4.05
CA GLU A 45 20.43 -9.84 5.13
C GLU A 45 20.11 -9.10 6.43
N VAL A 46 20.85 -8.04 6.76
CA VAL A 46 20.59 -7.18 7.91
C VAL A 46 19.23 -6.47 7.73
N LEU A 47 18.96 -5.90 6.55
CA LEU A 47 17.68 -5.26 6.26
C LEU A 47 16.49 -6.23 6.46
N LEU A 48 16.61 -7.45 5.94
CA LEU A 48 15.56 -8.48 6.04
C LEU A 48 15.43 -9.05 7.46
N SER A 49 16.44 -8.92 8.32
CA SER A 49 16.41 -9.40 9.71
C SER A 49 15.71 -8.44 10.67
N LEU A 50 15.45 -7.20 10.26
CA LEU A 50 14.77 -6.22 11.11
C LEU A 50 13.29 -6.59 11.33
N GLY A 51 12.86 -6.51 12.58
CA GLY A 51 11.45 -6.66 12.96
C GLY A 51 10.58 -5.52 12.41
N ARG A 52 9.38 -5.85 11.95
CA ARG A 52 8.43 -4.92 11.35
C ARG A 52 7.25 -4.72 12.29
N LEU A 53 7.28 -3.61 13.05
CA LEU A 53 6.21 -3.21 13.97
C LEU A 53 5.03 -2.63 13.19
N SER A 54 3.81 -2.98 13.58
CA SER A 54 2.58 -2.48 12.96
C SER A 54 1.34 -2.72 13.83
N ASP A 55 0.21 -2.10 13.46
CA ASP A 55 -1.13 -2.26 14.04
C ASP A 55 -1.14 -2.06 15.58
N PRO A 56 -0.67 -0.90 16.10
CA PRO A 56 -0.72 -0.60 17.51
C PRO A 56 -2.15 -0.27 17.96
N GLN A 57 -2.50 -0.71 19.17
CA GLN A 57 -3.80 -0.49 19.79
C GLN A 57 -3.63 -0.07 21.24
N LEU A 58 -4.15 1.07 21.64
CA LEU A 58 -4.22 1.47 23.05
C LEU A 58 -5.30 0.67 23.77
N SER A 59 -5.03 0.16 24.98
CA SER A 59 -6.04 -0.51 25.79
C SER A 59 -7.14 0.47 26.23
N PRO A 60 -8.39 0.02 26.47
CA PRO A 60 -9.48 0.91 26.87
C PRO A 60 -9.23 1.68 28.16
N ASP A 61 -8.40 1.17 29.07
CA ASP A 61 -7.98 1.83 30.29
C ASP A 61 -6.75 2.74 30.13
N GLY A 62 -6.25 2.89 28.88
CA GLY A 62 -5.10 3.72 28.54
C GLY A 62 -3.74 3.24 29.09
N GLN A 63 -3.66 2.03 29.69
CA GLN A 63 -2.45 1.57 30.38
C GLN A 63 -1.46 0.81 29.49
N PHE A 64 -1.94 0.15 28.43
CA PHE A 64 -1.14 -0.73 27.59
C PHE A 64 -1.27 -0.39 26.11
N ILE A 65 -0.20 -0.69 25.37
CA ILE A 65 -0.20 -0.70 23.90
C ILE A 65 0.00 -2.14 23.46
N LEU A 66 -0.98 -2.67 22.72
CA LEU A 66 -0.92 -3.93 22.00
C LEU A 66 -0.44 -3.66 20.57
N TYR A 67 0.52 -4.40 20.06
CA TYR A 67 1.02 -4.25 18.69
C TYR A 67 1.53 -5.57 18.13
N GLY A 68 1.69 -5.64 16.81
CA GLY A 68 2.25 -6.78 16.13
C GLY A 68 3.69 -6.53 15.69
N VAL A 69 4.54 -7.57 15.73
CA VAL A 69 5.85 -7.54 15.09
C VAL A 69 6.00 -8.76 14.19
N SER A 70 6.40 -8.51 12.95
CA SER A 70 6.72 -9.52 11.95
C SER A 70 8.23 -9.70 11.85
N TYR A 71 8.70 -10.95 11.99
CA TYR A 71 10.10 -11.32 11.74
C TYR A 71 10.20 -12.23 10.54
N THR A 72 11.31 -12.15 9.82
CA THR A 72 11.54 -12.85 8.55
C THR A 72 12.62 -13.93 8.70
N SER A 73 12.35 -15.10 8.14
CA SER A 73 13.32 -16.18 7.95
C SER A 73 13.63 -16.32 6.45
N ILE A 74 14.84 -15.98 6.06
CA ILE A 74 15.31 -16.18 4.69
C ILE A 74 15.35 -17.69 4.37
N ALA A 75 15.79 -18.52 5.34
CA ALA A 75 15.87 -19.96 5.15
C ALA A 75 14.51 -20.63 4.89
N GLU A 76 13.47 -20.19 5.62
CA GLU A 76 12.10 -20.69 5.43
C GLU A 76 11.31 -19.93 4.35
N ASN A 77 11.92 -18.91 3.76
CA ASN A 77 11.32 -18.03 2.73
C ASN A 77 9.96 -17.45 3.13
N ARG A 78 9.79 -17.07 4.39
CA ARG A 78 8.54 -16.51 4.93
C ARG A 78 8.77 -15.58 6.09
N SER A 79 7.75 -14.78 6.40
CA SER A 79 7.67 -14.00 7.63
C SER A 79 6.62 -14.58 8.58
N CYS A 80 6.74 -14.29 9.86
CA CYS A 80 5.78 -14.67 10.88
C CYS A 80 5.54 -13.51 11.84
N ARG A 81 4.27 -13.16 12.03
CA ARG A 81 3.85 -12.09 12.94
C ARG A 81 3.37 -12.66 14.25
N ASN A 82 3.70 -11.99 15.35
CA ASN A 82 3.20 -12.28 16.68
C ASN A 82 2.83 -10.99 17.42
N LEU A 83 2.01 -11.10 18.48
CA LEU A 83 1.55 -9.97 19.27
C LEU A 83 2.50 -9.68 20.42
N PHE A 84 2.72 -8.41 20.65
CA PHE A 84 3.52 -7.83 21.71
C PHE A 84 2.69 -6.82 22.50
N LEU A 85 3.14 -6.54 23.71
CA LEU A 85 2.54 -5.58 24.62
C LEU A 85 3.65 -4.77 25.28
N CYS A 86 3.39 -3.48 25.49
CA CYS A 86 4.13 -2.66 26.45
C CYS A 86 3.16 -1.80 27.25
N LYS A 87 3.63 -1.18 28.33
CA LYS A 87 2.86 -0.11 28.97
C LYS A 87 2.75 1.09 28.03
N ALA A 88 1.75 1.94 28.26
CA ALA A 88 1.56 3.12 27.45
C ALA A 88 2.73 4.12 27.50
N ASP A 89 3.61 4.03 28.50
CA ASP A 89 4.88 4.77 28.58
C ASP A 89 6.07 4.11 27.89
N GLY A 90 5.85 2.96 27.23
CA GLY A 90 6.87 2.17 26.53
C GLY A 90 7.60 1.15 27.40
N SER A 91 7.40 1.16 28.74
CA SER A 91 8.04 0.22 29.65
C SER A 91 7.41 -1.19 29.61
N ASP A 92 8.07 -2.15 30.24
CA ASP A 92 7.58 -3.51 30.46
C ASP A 92 7.13 -4.26 29.18
N LYS A 93 7.96 -4.20 28.13
CA LYS A 93 7.72 -4.95 26.87
C LYS A 93 7.59 -6.46 27.14
N VAL A 94 6.51 -7.06 26.61
CA VAL A 94 6.22 -8.50 26.72
C VAL A 94 5.77 -9.02 25.35
N GLN A 95 6.31 -10.19 24.95
CA GLN A 95 5.76 -10.94 23.82
C GLN A 95 4.56 -11.77 24.33
N LEU A 96 3.36 -11.49 23.79
CA LEU A 96 2.11 -12.14 24.20
C LEU A 96 1.88 -13.50 23.53
N THR A 97 2.30 -13.64 22.28
CA THR A 97 2.12 -14.87 21.49
C THR A 97 3.43 -15.35 20.90
N GLN A 98 3.58 -16.67 20.78
CA GLN A 98 4.76 -17.32 20.21
C GLN A 98 4.29 -18.49 19.35
N SER A 99 3.79 -18.18 18.15
CA SER A 99 3.22 -19.12 17.20
C SER A 99 4.07 -19.19 15.94
N GLY A 100 4.15 -20.35 15.32
CA GLY A 100 4.74 -20.52 14.00
C GLY A 100 3.82 -20.07 12.87
N LYS A 101 2.50 -19.94 13.13
CA LYS A 101 1.53 -19.28 12.26
C LYS A 101 1.40 -17.81 12.65
N SER A 102 1.29 -16.94 11.68
CA SER A 102 1.07 -15.50 11.94
C SER A 102 -0.18 -15.27 12.78
N ILE A 103 -0.04 -14.39 13.77
CA ILE A 103 -1.12 -13.85 14.59
C ILE A 103 -1.18 -12.35 14.31
N SER A 104 -2.32 -11.88 13.83
CA SER A 104 -2.52 -10.49 13.38
C SER A 104 -3.83 -9.92 13.92
N ASN A 105 -4.08 -8.66 13.61
CA ASN A 105 -5.32 -7.97 13.90
C ASN A 105 -5.72 -8.09 15.38
N GLY A 106 -4.76 -7.81 16.28
CA GLY A 106 -5.00 -7.83 17.73
C GLY A 106 -5.97 -6.72 18.14
N ARG A 107 -7.06 -7.06 18.84
CA ARG A 107 -8.10 -6.09 19.27
C ARG A 107 -8.46 -6.31 20.72
N TRP A 108 -8.57 -5.22 21.48
CA TRP A 108 -9.05 -5.25 22.83
C TRP A 108 -10.57 -5.46 22.90
N SER A 109 -11.05 -6.21 23.89
CA SER A 109 -12.45 -6.09 24.29
C SER A 109 -12.70 -4.74 24.99
N ALA A 110 -13.95 -4.26 24.94
CA ALA A 110 -14.35 -2.98 25.55
C ALA A 110 -13.99 -2.86 27.04
N ASP A 111 -14.00 -3.98 27.78
CA ASP A 111 -13.63 -4.03 29.19
C ASP A 111 -12.12 -4.25 29.45
N GLY A 112 -11.31 -4.33 28.39
CA GLY A 112 -9.86 -4.54 28.47
C GLY A 112 -9.42 -5.92 28.99
N LYS A 113 -10.36 -6.86 29.18
CA LYS A 113 -10.05 -8.17 29.82
C LYS A 113 -9.85 -9.32 28.85
N THR A 114 -10.03 -9.08 27.56
CA THR A 114 -9.91 -10.06 26.50
C THR A 114 -9.19 -9.46 25.31
N ILE A 115 -8.31 -10.23 24.68
CA ILE A 115 -7.72 -9.88 23.38
C ILE A 115 -8.27 -10.84 22.33
N TRP A 116 -8.78 -10.26 21.25
CA TRP A 116 -9.22 -10.95 20.05
C TRP A 116 -8.13 -10.85 19.00
N TYR A 117 -7.97 -11.86 18.16
CA TYR A 117 -6.93 -11.86 17.13
C TYR A 117 -7.22 -12.87 16.01
N LEU A 118 -6.61 -12.68 14.85
CA LEU A 118 -6.61 -13.64 13.75
C LEU A 118 -5.45 -14.63 13.87
N ARG A 119 -5.74 -15.90 13.57
CA ARG A 119 -4.77 -16.96 13.41
C ARG A 119 -5.26 -17.96 12.37
N GLY A 120 -4.49 -18.14 11.28
CA GLY A 120 -4.84 -19.08 10.22
C GLY A 120 -6.22 -18.84 9.60
N GLY A 121 -6.55 -17.59 9.31
CA GLY A 121 -7.82 -17.17 8.69
C GLY A 121 -9.05 -17.32 9.60
N GLN A 122 -8.86 -17.45 10.92
CA GLN A 122 -9.97 -17.53 11.87
C GLN A 122 -9.75 -16.61 13.07
N VAL A 123 -10.84 -16.09 13.64
CA VAL A 123 -10.81 -15.24 14.84
C VAL A 123 -10.79 -16.11 16.09
N TYR A 124 -9.90 -15.74 16.99
CA TYR A 124 -9.77 -16.30 18.33
C TYR A 124 -9.91 -15.17 19.37
N LYS A 125 -10.33 -15.54 20.58
CA LYS A 125 -10.25 -14.67 21.76
C LYS A 125 -9.58 -15.37 22.92
N ALA A 126 -8.83 -14.61 23.71
CA ALA A 126 -8.16 -15.12 24.91
C ALA A 126 -8.31 -14.13 26.07
N PRO A 127 -8.61 -14.60 27.29
CA PRO A 127 -8.61 -13.75 28.46
C PRO A 127 -7.25 -13.09 28.66
N PHE A 128 -7.24 -11.80 28.98
CA PHE A 128 -6.04 -11.04 29.32
C PHE A 128 -6.02 -10.69 30.81
N LYS A 129 -4.92 -10.99 31.48
CA LYS A 129 -4.72 -10.64 32.89
C LYS A 129 -3.24 -10.44 33.20
N ALA A 130 -2.89 -9.32 33.81
CA ALA A 130 -1.54 -9.02 34.28
C ALA A 130 -0.44 -9.27 33.24
N GLY A 131 -0.63 -8.78 32.03
CA GLY A 131 0.34 -8.90 30.92
C GLY A 131 0.41 -10.28 30.27
N LYS A 132 -0.55 -11.17 30.51
CA LYS A 132 -0.56 -12.54 29.96
C LYS A 132 -1.89 -12.90 29.32
N LEU A 133 -1.83 -13.70 28.26
CA LEU A 133 -2.99 -14.34 27.63
C LEU A 133 -3.30 -15.67 28.29
N GLY A 134 -4.59 -15.91 28.54
CA GLY A 134 -5.12 -17.21 28.92
C GLY A 134 -5.34 -18.15 27.73
N LYS A 135 -6.10 -19.23 27.94
CA LYS A 135 -6.42 -20.19 26.89
C LYS A 135 -7.31 -19.55 25.82
N ALA A 136 -6.87 -19.62 24.58
CA ALA A 136 -7.62 -19.13 23.43
C ALA A 136 -8.83 -19.98 23.09
N VAL A 137 -9.90 -19.33 22.62
CA VAL A 137 -11.12 -19.96 22.13
C VAL A 137 -11.33 -19.52 20.68
N LYS A 138 -11.57 -20.47 19.78
CA LYS A 138 -11.93 -20.19 18.36
C LYS A 138 -13.35 -19.62 18.31
N MET A 139 -13.54 -18.49 17.62
CA MET A 139 -14.81 -17.77 17.54
C MET A 139 -15.49 -17.90 16.18
N THR A 140 -14.74 -18.25 15.13
CA THR A 140 -15.27 -18.32 13.76
C THR A 140 -14.93 -19.65 13.10
N ASP A 141 -15.78 -20.06 12.15
CA ASP A 141 -15.51 -21.18 11.24
C ASP A 141 -15.99 -20.81 9.83
N VAL A 142 -15.17 -19.97 9.17
CA VAL A 142 -15.40 -19.44 7.82
C VAL A 142 -14.47 -20.17 6.87
N PRO A 143 -14.99 -21.00 5.94
CA PRO A 143 -14.16 -21.83 5.07
C PRO A 143 -13.19 -21.07 4.17
N SER A 144 -13.63 -19.95 3.58
CA SER A 144 -12.80 -19.05 2.77
C SER A 144 -11.76 -18.28 3.60
N GLY A 145 -11.86 -18.34 4.95
CA GLY A 145 -11.00 -17.59 5.86
C GLY A 145 -11.50 -16.17 6.09
N ILE A 146 -10.83 -15.51 7.03
CA ILE A 146 -11.07 -14.12 7.40
C ILE A 146 -9.75 -13.36 7.22
N GLY A 147 -9.78 -12.28 6.43
CA GLY A 147 -8.63 -11.38 6.23
C GLY A 147 -8.45 -10.42 7.39
N GLU A 148 -9.53 -9.77 7.81
CA GLU A 148 -9.56 -8.78 8.90
C GLU A 148 -10.88 -8.83 9.67
N PHE A 149 -10.89 -8.27 10.90
CA PHE A 149 -12.12 -8.09 11.68
C PHE A 149 -12.05 -6.85 12.57
N SER A 150 -13.21 -6.29 12.90
CA SER A 150 -13.38 -5.27 13.95
C SER A 150 -14.55 -5.62 14.86
N LEU A 151 -14.53 -5.13 16.09
CA LEU A 151 -15.59 -5.36 17.08
C LEU A 151 -16.44 -4.09 17.23
N SER A 152 -17.75 -4.27 17.44
CA SER A 152 -18.60 -3.16 17.90
C SER A 152 -18.11 -2.62 19.24
N PRO A 153 -18.42 -1.35 19.59
CA PRO A 153 -17.97 -0.73 20.84
C PRO A 153 -18.32 -1.52 22.10
N ASP A 154 -19.43 -2.25 22.09
CA ASP A 154 -19.87 -3.14 23.19
C ASP A 154 -19.38 -4.59 23.04
N ASN A 155 -18.70 -4.92 21.96
CA ASN A 155 -18.28 -6.28 21.55
C ASN A 155 -19.42 -7.29 21.34
N ALA A 156 -20.65 -6.83 21.23
CA ALA A 156 -21.78 -7.72 20.95
C ALA A 156 -21.83 -8.19 19.49
N GLN A 157 -21.18 -7.44 18.59
CA GLN A 157 -21.11 -7.71 17.17
C GLN A 157 -19.67 -7.61 16.66
N MET A 158 -19.46 -8.18 15.48
CA MET A 158 -18.18 -8.19 14.77
C MET A 158 -18.41 -7.96 13.28
N LEU A 159 -17.63 -7.08 12.68
CA LEU A 159 -17.42 -7.05 11.24
C LEU A 159 -16.23 -7.94 10.90
N TYR A 160 -16.32 -8.68 9.79
CA TYR A 160 -15.18 -9.43 9.26
C TYR A 160 -15.19 -9.43 7.74
N VAL A 161 -14.00 -9.42 7.16
CA VAL A 161 -13.78 -9.50 5.71
C VAL A 161 -13.52 -10.95 5.32
N SER A 162 -14.26 -11.42 4.33
CA SER A 162 -14.07 -12.73 3.71
C SER A 162 -14.43 -12.64 2.22
N THR A 163 -14.11 -13.67 1.44
CA THR A 163 -14.31 -13.65 0.00
C THR A 163 -15.59 -14.37 -0.43
N VAL A 164 -16.15 -13.92 -1.56
CA VAL A 164 -17.24 -14.54 -2.29
C VAL A 164 -16.83 -14.74 -3.76
N PRO A 165 -17.50 -15.60 -4.56
CA PRO A 165 -17.19 -15.78 -5.98
C PRO A 165 -17.21 -14.46 -6.76
N GLY A 166 -16.16 -14.24 -7.57
CA GLY A 166 -15.99 -13.07 -8.41
C GLY A 166 -16.53 -13.22 -9.85
N PRO A 167 -16.25 -12.25 -10.74
CA PRO A 167 -16.75 -12.23 -12.11
C PRO A 167 -16.04 -13.22 -13.05
N VAL A 168 -14.80 -13.62 -12.76
CA VAL A 168 -14.05 -14.56 -13.60
C VAL A 168 -14.62 -15.97 -13.46
N LYS A 169 -14.84 -16.63 -14.59
CA LYS A 169 -15.42 -17.96 -14.68
C LYS A 169 -14.39 -19.01 -15.09
N HIS A 170 -14.69 -20.27 -14.77
CA HIS A 170 -13.91 -21.46 -15.13
C HIS A 170 -14.70 -22.39 -16.05
N PRO A 171 -14.04 -23.31 -16.76
CA PRO A 171 -14.73 -24.28 -17.62
C PRO A 171 -15.82 -25.08 -16.89
N SER A 172 -15.64 -25.40 -15.61
CA SER A 172 -16.62 -26.10 -14.78
C SER A 172 -17.91 -25.31 -14.52
N ASP A 173 -17.89 -23.99 -14.66
CA ASP A 173 -19.09 -23.14 -14.53
C ASP A 173 -20.02 -23.28 -15.75
N PHE A 174 -19.47 -23.70 -16.88
CA PHE A 174 -20.21 -23.95 -18.12
C PHE A 174 -20.58 -25.43 -18.30
N ASP A 175 -19.68 -26.33 -17.91
CA ASP A 175 -19.89 -27.79 -17.92
C ASP A 175 -19.19 -28.44 -16.73
N PRO A 176 -19.93 -28.94 -15.73
CA PRO A 176 -19.33 -29.61 -14.56
C PRO A 176 -18.43 -30.80 -14.89
N ALA A 177 -18.54 -31.40 -16.09
CA ALA A 177 -17.63 -32.46 -16.53
C ALA A 177 -16.21 -31.95 -16.86
N LEU A 178 -16.03 -30.64 -16.96
CA LEU A 178 -14.75 -29.97 -17.25
C LEU A 178 -13.99 -29.48 -16.01
N ASP A 179 -14.20 -30.11 -14.85
CA ASP A 179 -13.58 -29.76 -13.57
C ASP A 179 -12.04 -29.81 -13.56
N LYS A 180 -11.45 -30.50 -14.54
CA LYS A 180 -9.98 -30.58 -14.72
C LYS A 180 -9.42 -29.63 -15.78
N ALA A 181 -10.29 -29.00 -16.56
CA ALA A 181 -9.84 -27.98 -17.52
C ALA A 181 -9.45 -26.72 -16.77
N LYS A 182 -8.36 -26.08 -17.20
CA LYS A 182 -7.85 -24.85 -16.57
C LYS A 182 -7.89 -23.73 -17.60
N ALA A 183 -8.84 -22.83 -17.43
CA ALA A 183 -8.94 -21.60 -18.20
C ALA A 183 -9.63 -20.54 -17.37
N TYR A 184 -9.30 -19.29 -17.62
CA TYR A 184 -10.05 -18.13 -17.14
C TYR A 184 -10.93 -17.63 -18.27
N VAL A 185 -12.18 -17.32 -17.96
CA VAL A 185 -13.15 -16.78 -18.92
C VAL A 185 -13.65 -15.45 -18.38
N ALA A 186 -13.45 -14.40 -19.15
CA ALA A 186 -13.91 -13.06 -18.86
C ALA A 186 -14.71 -12.49 -20.05
N GLU A 187 -15.81 -11.81 -19.78
CA GLU A 187 -16.70 -11.20 -20.81
C GLU A 187 -16.77 -9.66 -20.65
N ASP A 188 -16.15 -9.11 -19.60
CA ASP A 188 -16.06 -7.68 -19.33
C ASP A 188 -14.69 -7.32 -18.70
N LEU A 189 -14.44 -6.00 -18.48
CA LEU A 189 -13.22 -5.51 -17.82
C LEU A 189 -13.24 -5.79 -16.31
N MET A 190 -12.12 -5.45 -15.65
CA MET A 190 -11.82 -5.82 -14.27
C MET A 190 -11.85 -7.34 -14.05
N TYR A 191 -11.31 -8.09 -15.01
CA TYR A 191 -11.06 -9.53 -14.86
C TYR A 191 -9.75 -9.82 -14.13
N ARG A 192 -8.88 -8.85 -14.01
CA ARG A 192 -7.63 -8.85 -13.21
C ARG A 192 -7.61 -7.61 -12.33
N HIS A 193 -7.02 -7.72 -11.16
CA HIS A 193 -6.78 -6.60 -10.29
C HIS A 193 -5.45 -6.82 -9.55
N TRP A 194 -4.55 -5.86 -9.59
CA TRP A 194 -3.23 -5.86 -8.98
C TRP A 194 -2.34 -7.05 -9.40
N ASP A 195 -2.52 -8.23 -8.79
CA ASP A 195 -1.69 -9.42 -9.00
C ASP A 195 -2.49 -10.73 -9.17
N HIS A 196 -3.81 -10.63 -9.26
CA HIS A 196 -4.68 -11.80 -9.34
C HIS A 196 -5.81 -11.64 -10.34
N TRP A 197 -6.33 -12.78 -10.79
CA TRP A 197 -7.57 -12.85 -11.52
C TRP A 197 -8.73 -12.70 -10.56
N MET A 198 -9.77 -11.97 -10.94
CA MET A 198 -10.94 -11.67 -10.11
C MET A 198 -11.88 -12.90 -9.95
N GLU A 199 -11.30 -14.00 -9.44
CA GLU A 199 -12.03 -15.24 -9.13
C GLU A 199 -12.88 -15.08 -7.87
N GLU A 200 -12.45 -14.22 -6.96
CA GLU A 200 -13.10 -13.89 -5.70
C GLU A 200 -13.16 -12.39 -5.49
N LEU A 201 -14.18 -11.93 -4.73
CA LEU A 201 -14.32 -10.54 -4.30
C LEU A 201 -14.30 -10.46 -2.77
N PRO A 202 -13.56 -9.55 -2.15
CA PRO A 202 -13.64 -9.28 -0.72
C PRO A 202 -14.99 -8.66 -0.37
N GLN A 203 -15.60 -9.13 0.70
CA GLN A 203 -16.86 -8.58 1.23
C GLN A 203 -16.86 -8.58 2.74
N THR A 204 -17.56 -7.59 3.31
CA THR A 204 -17.65 -7.40 4.76
C THR A 204 -18.97 -7.98 5.29
N PHE A 205 -18.85 -8.78 6.33
CA PHE A 205 -19.94 -9.46 6.98
C PHE A 205 -20.12 -8.97 8.42
N LEU A 206 -21.39 -8.85 8.85
CA LEU A 206 -21.80 -8.53 10.21
C LEU A 206 -22.27 -9.79 10.93
N ALA A 207 -21.75 -10.07 12.13
CA ALA A 207 -22.12 -11.24 12.91
C ALA A 207 -22.23 -10.94 14.41
N SER A 208 -23.09 -11.66 15.13
CA SER A 208 -23.20 -11.60 16.58
C SER A 208 -22.09 -12.43 17.25
N THR A 209 -21.42 -11.88 18.24
CA THR A 209 -20.36 -12.56 19.02
C THR A 209 -20.91 -13.42 20.16
N GLY A 210 -22.19 -13.24 20.55
CA GLY A 210 -22.84 -13.93 21.65
C GLY A 210 -23.46 -15.30 21.31
N ASN A 211 -23.62 -15.61 20.03
CA ASN A 211 -24.39 -16.76 19.55
C ASN A 211 -23.53 -18.01 19.25
N GLY A 212 -22.42 -18.19 19.95
CA GLY A 212 -21.52 -19.33 19.76
C GLY A 212 -20.56 -19.14 18.59
N LEU A 213 -20.27 -20.21 17.84
CA LEU A 213 -19.35 -20.18 16.71
C LEU A 213 -19.98 -19.41 15.54
N ILE A 214 -19.27 -18.43 15.02
CA ILE A 214 -19.69 -17.61 13.88
C ILE A 214 -19.36 -18.37 12.59
N THR A 215 -20.36 -18.52 11.74
CA THR A 215 -20.30 -19.20 10.44
C THR A 215 -20.95 -18.32 9.38
N PRO A 216 -20.69 -18.51 8.07
CA PRO A 216 -21.26 -17.66 7.03
C PRO A 216 -22.80 -17.60 7.04
N ASP A 217 -23.45 -18.71 7.34
CA ASP A 217 -24.94 -18.82 7.43
C ASP A 217 -25.56 -18.03 8.59
N LYS A 218 -24.73 -17.56 9.55
CA LYS A 218 -25.13 -16.73 10.70
C LYS A 218 -24.69 -15.28 10.58
N SER A 219 -24.17 -14.91 9.42
CA SER A 219 -23.60 -13.60 9.15
C SER A 219 -24.39 -12.88 8.07
N LEU A 220 -24.55 -11.58 8.22
CA LEU A 220 -25.18 -10.70 7.25
C LEU A 220 -24.09 -10.08 6.38
N ASN A 221 -24.21 -10.18 5.06
CA ASN A 221 -23.37 -9.42 4.14
C ASN A 221 -23.86 -7.96 4.12
N LEU A 222 -22.96 -7.00 4.38
CA LEU A 222 -23.32 -5.57 4.44
C LEU A 222 -23.84 -5.02 3.11
N LEU A 223 -23.44 -5.62 1.99
CA LEU A 223 -23.90 -5.19 0.66
C LEU A 223 -25.33 -5.66 0.34
N GLY A 224 -25.92 -6.57 1.13
CA GLY A 224 -27.30 -7.02 0.96
C GLY A 224 -27.56 -7.60 -0.43
N GLU A 225 -28.46 -6.98 -1.20
CA GLU A 225 -28.81 -7.41 -2.57
C GLU A 225 -27.66 -7.19 -3.58
N ASP A 226 -26.70 -6.34 -3.27
CA ASP A 226 -25.49 -6.09 -4.06
C ASP A 226 -24.35 -7.09 -3.76
N ALA A 227 -24.58 -8.07 -2.90
CA ALA A 227 -23.60 -9.11 -2.58
C ALA A 227 -23.12 -9.85 -3.84
N GLY A 228 -21.80 -10.05 -3.95
CA GLY A 228 -21.17 -10.69 -5.11
C GLY A 228 -21.02 -9.78 -6.34
N ARG A 229 -21.41 -8.50 -6.26
CA ARG A 229 -21.24 -7.53 -7.35
C ARG A 229 -20.14 -6.54 -7.14
N PHE A 230 -19.91 -6.11 -5.89
CA PHE A 230 -18.99 -5.05 -5.54
C PHE A 230 -18.04 -5.50 -4.44
N GLU A 231 -16.88 -4.86 -4.36
CA GLU A 231 -15.87 -5.06 -3.32
C GLU A 231 -16.21 -4.26 -2.05
N LEU A 232 -15.93 -4.84 -0.90
CA LEU A 232 -15.98 -4.17 0.40
C LEU A 232 -15.10 -4.95 1.40
N PRO A 233 -13.91 -4.48 1.75
CA PRO A 233 -13.24 -3.23 1.34
C PRO A 233 -12.80 -3.22 -0.12
N LEU A 234 -12.41 -2.03 -0.61
CA LEU A 234 -11.92 -1.84 -1.96
C LEU A 234 -10.47 -2.31 -2.08
N GLU A 235 -10.20 -3.25 -2.97
CA GLU A 235 -8.85 -3.72 -3.30
C GLU A 235 -8.10 -2.69 -4.18
N PRO A 236 -6.74 -2.74 -4.25
CA PRO A 236 -5.85 -3.70 -3.57
C PRO A 236 -5.34 -3.19 -2.22
N TYR A 237 -5.63 -1.97 -1.82
CA TYR A 237 -5.04 -1.33 -0.64
C TYR A 237 -6.02 -1.07 0.49
N GLY A 238 -7.30 -1.31 0.26
CA GLY A 238 -8.34 -1.11 1.26
C GLY A 238 -8.41 -2.24 2.29
N GLY A 239 -8.83 -1.89 3.50
CA GLY A 239 -9.05 -2.79 4.62
C GLY A 239 -10.22 -2.30 5.48
N LEU A 240 -10.26 -2.73 6.73
CA LEU A 240 -11.33 -2.32 7.65
C LEU A 240 -11.27 -0.85 8.09
N GLU A 241 -10.20 -0.09 7.75
CA GLU A 241 -10.18 1.36 7.85
C GLU A 241 -11.26 2.01 6.97
N GLN A 242 -11.69 1.32 5.93
CA GLN A 242 -12.82 1.74 5.10
C GLN A 242 -14.19 1.46 5.73
N THR A 243 -14.22 0.95 6.96
CA THR A 243 -15.43 0.74 7.76
C THR A 243 -15.30 1.34 9.15
N SER A 244 -16.37 1.94 9.68
CA SER A 244 -16.35 2.57 11.01
C SER A 244 -17.66 2.33 11.74
N TRP A 245 -17.58 1.82 12.97
CA TRP A 245 -18.70 1.71 13.89
C TRP A 245 -19.09 3.07 14.46
N SER A 246 -20.38 3.37 14.51
CA SER A 246 -20.87 4.47 15.35
C SER A 246 -20.58 4.18 16.83
N PRO A 247 -20.37 5.21 17.68
CA PRO A 247 -20.04 5.02 19.10
C PRO A 247 -21.08 4.22 19.89
N ASP A 248 -22.34 4.27 19.48
CA ASP A 248 -23.45 3.51 20.09
C ASP A 248 -23.57 2.07 19.52
N GLY A 249 -22.74 1.70 18.52
CA GLY A 249 -22.76 0.39 17.88
C GLY A 249 -23.98 0.10 17.03
N THR A 250 -24.81 1.11 16.73
CA THR A 250 -26.06 0.91 15.95
C THR A 250 -25.90 1.14 14.47
N ARG A 251 -24.78 1.76 14.02
CA ARG A 251 -24.53 2.06 12.61
C ARG A 251 -23.12 1.69 12.19
N ILE A 252 -22.97 1.43 10.90
CA ILE A 252 -21.69 1.17 10.26
C ILE A 252 -21.56 2.13 9.06
N ALA A 253 -20.57 3.02 9.09
CA ALA A 253 -20.19 3.77 7.92
C ALA A 253 -19.16 2.96 7.13
N TYR A 254 -19.26 2.94 5.79
CA TYR A 254 -18.32 2.22 4.95
C TYR A 254 -18.13 2.87 3.59
N SER A 255 -16.96 2.65 2.99
CA SER A 255 -16.59 3.10 1.66
C SER A 255 -16.85 1.98 0.65
N CYS A 256 -17.53 2.27 -0.47
CA CYS A 256 -17.76 1.27 -1.50
C CYS A 256 -17.86 1.90 -2.89
N LYS A 257 -17.23 1.25 -3.87
CA LYS A 257 -17.33 1.56 -5.30
C LYS A 257 -18.41 0.67 -5.90
N LYS A 258 -19.65 1.18 -5.98
CA LYS A 258 -20.80 0.43 -6.53
C LYS A 258 -20.82 0.47 -8.05
N LEU A 259 -19.71 0.11 -8.67
CA LEU A 259 -19.51 -0.02 -10.11
C LEU A 259 -18.97 -1.41 -10.43
N ALA A 260 -19.19 -1.88 -11.66
CA ALA A 260 -18.69 -3.18 -12.12
C ALA A 260 -18.24 -3.10 -13.58
N GLY A 261 -17.42 -4.06 -14.00
CA GLY A 261 -16.98 -4.18 -15.39
C GLY A 261 -16.28 -2.91 -15.92
N LYS A 262 -16.67 -2.47 -17.10
CA LYS A 262 -16.11 -1.27 -17.74
C LYS A 262 -16.30 0.00 -16.92
N GLU A 263 -17.44 0.14 -16.22
CA GLU A 263 -17.67 1.33 -15.38
C GLU A 263 -16.68 1.38 -14.22
N TYR A 264 -16.37 0.23 -13.62
CA TYR A 264 -15.33 0.13 -12.60
C TYR A 264 -13.97 0.50 -13.17
N ALA A 265 -13.60 -0.06 -14.32
CA ALA A 265 -12.28 0.10 -14.91
C ALA A 265 -11.92 1.56 -15.26
N PHE A 266 -12.91 2.42 -15.52
CA PHE A 266 -12.70 3.82 -15.94
C PHE A 266 -13.00 4.84 -14.85
N SER A 267 -13.28 4.42 -13.62
CA SER A 267 -13.73 5.32 -12.56
C SER A 267 -13.00 5.06 -11.24
N THR A 268 -12.75 6.12 -10.49
CA THR A 268 -12.34 6.06 -9.06
C THR A 268 -13.49 6.45 -8.13
N ASP A 269 -14.71 6.60 -8.64
CA ASP A 269 -15.89 7.04 -7.89
C ASP A 269 -16.27 6.02 -6.81
N THR A 270 -15.84 6.28 -5.59
CA THR A 270 -16.25 5.58 -4.38
C THR A 270 -17.07 6.51 -3.51
N ASN A 271 -18.02 5.96 -2.80
CA ASN A 271 -18.92 6.74 -1.97
C ASN A 271 -18.99 6.17 -0.54
N ILE A 272 -19.29 7.04 0.43
CA ILE A 272 -19.54 6.64 1.81
C ILE A 272 -21.01 6.26 1.96
N TYR A 273 -21.26 5.10 2.56
CA TYR A 273 -22.57 4.59 2.92
C TYR A 273 -22.68 4.43 4.43
N ILE A 274 -23.87 4.58 4.98
CA ILE A 274 -24.20 4.30 6.37
C ILE A 274 -25.25 3.19 6.41
N TYR A 275 -24.88 2.03 6.96
CA TYR A 275 -25.79 0.94 7.25
C TYR A 275 -26.35 1.11 8.67
N ASP A 276 -27.67 1.24 8.79
CA ASP A 276 -28.39 1.35 10.07
C ASP A 276 -28.88 -0.03 10.51
N ILE A 277 -28.25 -0.60 11.51
CA ILE A 277 -28.50 -1.99 11.96
C ILE A 277 -29.95 -2.22 12.41
N PRO A 278 -30.56 -1.30 13.21
CA PRO A 278 -31.95 -1.50 13.67
C PRO A 278 -32.98 -1.58 12.53
N THR A 279 -32.80 -0.82 11.46
CA THR A 279 -33.77 -0.77 10.34
C THR A 279 -33.35 -1.67 9.16
N GLY A 280 -32.08 -2.04 9.06
CA GLY A 280 -31.50 -2.74 7.91
C GLY A 280 -31.36 -1.86 6.66
N ASN A 281 -31.54 -0.55 6.77
CA ASN A 281 -31.41 0.38 5.65
C ASN A 281 -29.99 0.87 5.45
N THR A 282 -29.64 1.14 4.19
CA THR A 282 -28.38 1.77 3.79
C THR A 282 -28.66 3.16 3.24
N TYR A 283 -27.90 4.14 3.70
CA TYR A 283 -28.00 5.55 3.28
C TYR A 283 -26.71 5.99 2.61
N LEU A 284 -26.80 6.63 1.44
CA LEU A 284 -25.68 7.25 0.75
C LEU A 284 -25.37 8.59 1.43
N VAL A 285 -24.10 8.86 1.75
CA VAL A 285 -23.64 10.19 2.13
C VAL A 285 -23.47 11.00 0.83
N PRO A 286 -24.20 12.12 0.66
CA PRO A 286 -24.08 12.92 -0.56
C PRO A 286 -22.71 13.60 -0.63
N SER A 287 -21.75 13.00 -1.32
CA SER A 287 -20.43 13.51 -1.57
C SER A 287 -20.22 13.76 -3.07
N GLY A 288 -19.03 13.95 -3.56
CA GLY A 288 -18.77 14.17 -4.98
C GLY A 288 -18.80 12.90 -5.81
N SER A 289 -18.11 12.92 -6.94
CA SER A 289 -17.90 11.78 -7.84
C SER A 289 -16.43 11.30 -7.82
N GLY A 290 -15.66 11.69 -6.82
CA GLY A 290 -14.28 11.28 -6.65
C GLY A 290 -14.12 10.09 -5.71
N TYR A 291 -12.95 9.93 -5.16
CA TYR A 291 -12.59 8.82 -4.29
C TYR A 291 -12.87 9.20 -2.82
N ASP A 292 -13.94 8.66 -2.23
CA ASP A 292 -14.30 8.84 -0.82
C ASP A 292 -13.96 7.59 -0.01
N THR A 293 -13.22 7.77 1.11
CA THR A 293 -12.72 6.65 1.93
C THR A 293 -12.57 7.02 3.41
N ASP A 294 -12.20 6.06 4.24
CA ASP A 294 -11.83 6.20 5.66
C ASP A 294 -12.85 7.00 6.50
N PRO A 295 -14.12 6.58 6.56
CA PRO A 295 -15.11 7.26 7.37
C PRO A 295 -14.83 7.07 8.86
N VAL A 296 -14.92 8.17 9.66
CA VAL A 296 -14.72 8.15 11.11
C VAL A 296 -15.81 8.94 11.83
N TRP A 297 -16.49 8.32 12.79
CA TRP A 297 -17.53 8.94 13.58
C TRP A 297 -16.95 9.84 14.68
N SER A 298 -17.60 10.98 14.95
CA SER A 298 -17.35 11.74 16.15
C SER A 298 -17.70 10.94 17.41
N PRO A 299 -17.08 11.21 18.58
CA PRO A 299 -17.33 10.43 19.81
C PRO A 299 -18.79 10.41 20.27
N ASP A 300 -19.57 11.44 19.94
CA ASP A 300 -21.00 11.54 20.23
C ASP A 300 -21.92 10.97 19.14
N GLY A 301 -21.34 10.49 18.01
CA GLY A 301 -22.07 9.96 16.87
C GLY A 301 -22.87 10.99 16.06
N SER A 302 -22.73 12.28 16.36
CA SER A 302 -23.47 13.36 15.67
C SER A 302 -22.84 13.82 14.38
N LYS A 303 -21.57 13.45 14.10
CA LYS A 303 -20.84 13.81 12.90
C LYS A 303 -20.12 12.60 12.32
N LEU A 304 -19.95 12.64 10.99
CA LEU A 304 -19.09 11.73 10.26
C LEU A 304 -18.03 12.56 9.51
N ALA A 305 -16.76 12.20 9.65
CA ALA A 305 -15.69 12.73 8.82
C ALA A 305 -15.17 11.62 7.91
N TRP A 306 -14.64 11.97 6.73
CA TRP A 306 -14.05 11.04 5.78
C TRP A 306 -13.03 11.71 4.90
N LEU A 307 -12.18 10.93 4.25
CA LEU A 307 -11.24 11.40 3.24
C LEU A 307 -11.92 11.44 1.87
N SER A 308 -11.62 12.47 1.06
CA SER A 308 -12.29 12.67 -0.22
C SER A 308 -11.36 13.30 -1.25
N MET A 309 -11.31 12.74 -2.45
CA MET A 309 -10.78 13.39 -3.65
C MET A 309 -11.94 13.97 -4.47
N ALA A 310 -11.71 15.06 -5.20
CA ALA A 310 -12.78 15.75 -5.91
C ALA A 310 -13.07 15.16 -7.30
N ARG A 311 -12.02 14.63 -7.95
CA ARG A 311 -12.02 14.37 -9.39
C ARG A 311 -12.02 12.86 -9.67
N ASN A 312 -13.08 12.39 -10.31
CA ASN A 312 -13.16 10.99 -10.74
C ASN A 312 -12.05 10.64 -11.74
N GLY A 313 -11.41 9.48 -11.56
CA GLY A 313 -10.35 8.97 -12.42
C GLY A 313 -8.95 9.50 -12.09
N TYR A 314 -8.81 10.48 -11.19
CA TYR A 314 -7.51 11.06 -10.81
C TYR A 314 -7.06 10.57 -9.43
N GLU A 315 -6.20 9.57 -9.38
CA GLU A 315 -5.70 8.99 -8.13
C GLU A 315 -4.74 9.89 -7.34
N ALA A 316 -4.21 10.93 -7.95
CA ALA A 316 -3.32 11.90 -7.32
C ALA A 316 -4.01 13.23 -7.00
N ASP A 317 -5.34 13.23 -7.00
CA ASP A 317 -6.09 14.39 -6.53
C ASP A 317 -5.85 14.64 -5.04
N GLN A 318 -5.99 15.88 -4.61
CA GLN A 318 -5.79 16.24 -3.22
C GLN A 318 -6.75 15.46 -2.31
N VAL A 319 -6.19 14.75 -1.33
CA VAL A 319 -6.97 14.05 -0.29
C VAL A 319 -7.43 15.06 0.75
N ARG A 320 -8.71 15.37 0.73
CA ARG A 320 -9.37 16.37 1.57
C ARG A 320 -10.05 15.70 2.76
N LEU A 321 -10.12 16.39 3.90
CA LEU A 321 -10.95 15.98 5.03
C LEU A 321 -12.34 16.62 4.89
N MET A 322 -13.35 15.79 4.74
CA MET A 322 -14.76 16.18 4.72
C MET A 322 -15.42 15.90 6.06
N VAL A 323 -16.50 16.61 6.38
CA VAL A 323 -17.32 16.39 7.56
C VAL A 323 -18.79 16.65 7.24
N ALA A 324 -19.67 15.84 7.83
CA ALA A 324 -21.13 16.04 7.79
C ALA A 324 -21.74 15.89 9.16
N SER A 325 -22.89 16.52 9.37
CA SER A 325 -23.78 16.29 10.52
C SER A 325 -24.70 15.12 10.22
N VAL A 326 -24.81 14.18 11.16
CA VAL A 326 -25.66 12.98 11.04
C VAL A 326 -26.66 13.00 12.20
N SER A 327 -27.95 13.04 11.87
CA SER A 327 -29.03 12.99 12.85
C SER A 327 -29.71 11.62 12.81
N PRO A 328 -30.19 11.10 13.96
CA PRO A 328 -31.07 9.93 13.96
C PRO A 328 -32.31 10.19 13.08
N ALA A 329 -32.79 9.14 12.42
CA ALA A 329 -34.09 9.21 11.74
C ALA A 329 -35.17 9.72 12.72
N THR A 330 -35.93 10.72 12.33
CA THR A 330 -37.07 11.17 13.15
C THR A 330 -38.13 10.08 13.21
N GLU A 331 -38.80 9.92 14.34
CA GLU A 331 -39.80 8.84 14.57
C GLU A 331 -40.89 8.78 13.50
N ASN A 332 -41.09 9.84 12.72
CA ASN A 332 -42.14 9.94 11.69
C ASN A 332 -41.66 9.73 10.25
N GLU A 333 -40.36 9.71 9.96
CA GLU A 333 -39.86 9.63 8.57
C GLU A 333 -38.98 8.42 8.29
N GLY A 334 -38.39 7.78 9.33
CA GLY A 334 -37.53 6.58 9.16
C GLY A 334 -36.29 6.82 8.28
N VAL A 335 -35.94 8.09 8.04
CA VAL A 335 -34.83 8.48 7.16
C VAL A 335 -33.71 9.11 7.97
N LEU A 336 -32.49 8.62 7.81
CA LEU A 336 -31.31 9.24 8.37
C LEU A 336 -31.07 10.60 7.68
N SER A 337 -30.91 11.66 8.46
CA SER A 337 -30.63 13.01 7.96
C SER A 337 -29.12 13.24 7.94
N ILE A 338 -28.55 13.47 6.76
CA ILE A 338 -27.13 13.81 6.56
C ILE A 338 -27.08 15.22 5.97
N THR A 339 -26.52 16.16 6.71
CA THR A 339 -26.55 17.60 6.39
C THR A 339 -25.22 18.27 6.68
N ASP A 340 -25.07 19.52 6.34
CA ASP A 340 -23.91 20.38 6.65
C ASP A 340 -22.58 19.75 6.19
N ILE A 341 -22.56 19.26 4.92
CA ILE A 341 -21.39 18.66 4.33
C ILE A 341 -20.38 19.75 3.97
N ARG A 342 -19.15 19.63 4.51
CA ARG A 342 -18.13 20.68 4.33
C ARG A 342 -16.77 20.08 4.06
N HIS A 343 -15.98 20.74 3.23
CA HIS A 343 -14.54 20.53 3.08
C HIS A 343 -13.83 21.20 4.26
N LEU A 344 -13.50 20.42 5.29
CA LEU A 344 -12.95 20.95 6.54
C LEU A 344 -11.51 21.44 6.35
N SER A 345 -10.67 20.70 5.61
CA SER A 345 -9.25 20.99 5.39
C SER A 345 -8.97 21.97 4.23
N ALA A 346 -9.93 22.81 3.83
CA ALA A 346 -9.82 23.69 2.65
C ALA A 346 -8.63 24.69 2.67
N GLN A 347 -8.03 24.93 3.84
CA GLN A 347 -6.87 25.82 3.98
C GLN A 347 -5.52 25.07 3.94
N LEU A 348 -5.54 23.74 3.87
CA LEU A 348 -4.35 22.90 3.85
C LEU A 348 -4.08 22.41 2.41
N ASP A 349 -2.98 22.85 1.82
CA ASP A 349 -2.53 22.37 0.50
C ASP A 349 -1.62 21.12 0.67
N ALA A 350 -2.17 20.06 1.27
CA ALA A 350 -1.52 18.77 1.45
C ALA A 350 -2.58 17.67 1.63
N ASN A 351 -2.19 16.43 1.40
CA ASN A 351 -3.05 15.27 1.60
C ASN A 351 -3.23 14.98 3.09
N VAL A 352 -4.46 14.78 3.53
CA VAL A 352 -4.82 14.33 4.88
C VAL A 352 -4.77 12.81 4.91
N GLU A 353 -4.18 12.24 5.98
CA GLU A 353 -4.10 10.80 6.17
C GLU A 353 -4.54 10.40 7.59
N GLY A 354 -5.33 9.33 7.71
CA GLY A 354 -5.72 8.68 8.95
C GLY A 354 -6.36 9.62 9.98
N PRO A 355 -7.53 10.21 9.71
CA PRO A 355 -8.21 11.13 10.63
C PRO A 355 -8.68 10.41 11.90
N VAL A 356 -8.46 11.03 13.07
CA VAL A 356 -8.86 10.53 14.39
C VAL A 356 -9.47 11.67 15.21
N TRP A 357 -10.71 11.49 15.66
CA TRP A 357 -11.36 12.46 16.52
C TRP A 357 -10.73 12.52 17.91
N ASP A 358 -10.60 13.72 18.44
CA ASP A 358 -10.32 13.91 19.86
C ASP A 358 -11.52 13.44 20.72
N ALA A 359 -11.25 12.99 21.93
CA ALA A 359 -12.28 12.42 22.82
C ALA A 359 -13.44 13.36 23.11
N ASP A 360 -13.22 14.68 23.10
CA ASP A 360 -14.24 15.70 23.30
C ASP A 360 -14.98 16.13 22.01
N GLY A 361 -14.60 15.58 20.85
CA GLY A 361 -15.18 15.90 19.55
C GLY A 361 -14.88 17.32 19.04
N GLN A 362 -13.93 18.05 19.66
CA GLN A 362 -13.61 19.45 19.32
C GLN A 362 -12.49 19.58 18.30
N ARG A 363 -11.84 18.48 17.92
CA ARG A 363 -10.83 18.47 16.86
C ARG A 363 -10.66 17.09 16.24
N ILE A 364 -10.05 17.06 15.07
CA ILE A 364 -9.60 15.85 14.39
C ILE A 364 -8.08 15.93 14.27
N TRP A 365 -7.39 14.88 14.69
CA TRP A 365 -5.97 14.66 14.49
C TRP A 365 -5.75 13.89 13.20
N PHE A 366 -4.66 14.18 12.50
CA PHE A 366 -4.29 13.49 11.25
C PHE A 366 -2.80 13.66 10.97
N SER A 367 -2.25 12.88 10.06
CA SER A 367 -0.93 13.15 9.50
C SER A 367 -1.02 13.76 8.10
N ALA A 368 -0.01 14.55 7.74
CA ALA A 368 0.14 15.10 6.40
C ALA A 368 1.62 15.27 6.05
N LEU A 369 1.94 15.07 4.77
CA LEU A 369 3.28 15.24 4.24
C LEU A 369 3.42 16.65 3.66
N VAL A 370 4.24 17.49 4.28
CA VAL A 370 4.48 18.88 3.91
C VAL A 370 5.98 19.12 3.83
N ASP A 371 6.45 19.75 2.76
CA ASP A 371 7.86 20.08 2.53
C ASP A 371 8.83 18.89 2.71
N GLY A 372 8.37 17.70 2.31
CA GLY A 372 9.15 16.45 2.38
C GLY A 372 9.27 15.84 3.76
N LEU A 373 8.47 16.28 4.76
CA LEU A 373 8.44 15.77 6.13
C LEU A 373 7.00 15.51 6.57
N LYS A 374 6.71 14.29 6.99
CA LYS A 374 5.38 13.91 7.46
C LYS A 374 5.19 14.28 8.93
N GLY A 375 4.25 15.18 9.19
CA GLY A 375 3.94 15.67 10.54
C GLY A 375 2.56 15.27 11.02
N VAL A 376 2.31 15.44 12.34
CA VAL A 376 0.99 15.32 12.96
C VAL A 376 0.37 16.71 13.06
N PHE A 377 -0.88 16.81 12.66
CA PHE A 377 -1.69 18.02 12.63
C PHE A 377 -3.00 17.82 13.38
N SER A 378 -3.61 18.92 13.78
CA SER A 378 -5.01 18.95 14.21
C SER A 378 -5.81 19.95 13.40
N ILE A 379 -7.12 19.73 13.33
CA ILE A 379 -8.07 20.66 12.71
C ILE A 379 -9.30 20.79 13.60
N THR A 380 -9.76 22.04 13.80
CA THR A 380 -10.99 22.31 14.56
C THR A 380 -12.23 22.21 13.66
N PRO A 381 -13.45 22.13 14.21
CA PRO A 381 -14.69 22.16 13.42
C PRO A 381 -14.85 23.42 12.55
N GLU A 382 -14.16 24.51 12.87
CA GLU A 382 -14.12 25.75 12.09
C GLU A 382 -13.09 25.72 10.94
N GLY A 383 -12.30 24.63 10.85
CA GLY A 383 -11.30 24.47 9.79
C GLY A 383 -9.92 25.07 10.11
N VAL A 384 -9.65 25.39 11.39
CA VAL A 384 -8.32 25.89 11.78
C VAL A 384 -7.35 24.74 11.90
N VAL A 385 -6.33 24.71 11.03
CA VAL A 385 -5.27 23.70 11.00
C VAL A 385 -4.10 24.13 11.87
N THR A 386 -3.55 23.23 12.65
CA THR A 386 -2.35 23.45 13.47
C THR A 386 -1.42 22.24 13.38
N ARG A 387 -0.15 22.44 13.02
CA ARG A 387 0.89 21.41 13.09
C ARG A 387 1.35 21.25 14.55
N LEU A 388 1.41 20.02 15.03
CA LEU A 388 1.88 19.71 16.39
C LEU A 388 3.37 19.35 16.40
N THR A 389 3.84 18.52 15.47
CA THR A 389 5.23 18.08 15.42
C THR A 389 6.15 19.17 14.85
N PRO A 390 7.42 19.27 15.33
CA PRO A 390 8.37 20.27 14.83
C PRO A 390 8.63 20.15 13.33
N GLU A 391 8.78 21.28 12.64
CA GLU A 391 9.04 21.33 11.18
C GLU A 391 10.44 20.89 10.79
N ASP A 392 11.39 20.94 11.74
CA ASP A 392 12.80 20.56 11.58
C ASP A 392 13.11 19.15 12.10
N ALA A 393 12.11 18.43 12.57
CA ALA A 393 12.24 17.03 12.98
C ALA A 393 12.24 16.13 11.73
N TRP A 394 13.40 15.56 11.40
CA TRP A 394 13.60 14.71 10.22
C TRP A 394 13.06 13.28 10.48
N PHE A 395 11.76 13.18 10.68
CA PHE A 395 11.02 11.95 10.86
C PHE A 395 9.71 12.00 10.05
N ASP A 396 9.20 10.82 9.71
CA ASP A 396 7.83 10.67 9.24
C ASP A 396 6.98 10.14 10.39
N PHE A 397 6.03 10.96 10.85
CA PHE A 397 5.07 10.62 11.90
C PHE A 397 3.78 10.09 11.29
N GLY A 398 3.30 8.93 11.77
CA GLY A 398 1.97 8.42 11.42
C GLY A 398 0.85 9.17 12.17
N SER A 399 -0.39 8.91 11.77
CA SER A 399 -1.56 9.38 12.51
C SER A 399 -1.63 8.76 13.90
N PRO A 400 -2.20 9.46 14.89
CA PRO A 400 -2.36 8.92 16.24
C PRO A 400 -3.25 7.67 16.25
N PHE A 401 -2.86 6.65 16.99
CA PHE A 401 -3.67 5.46 17.28
C PHE A 401 -4.28 5.48 18.68
N GLY A 402 -3.99 6.49 19.47
CA GLY A 402 -4.52 6.66 20.82
C GLY A 402 -4.19 8.03 21.40
N ILE A 403 -5.01 8.48 22.34
CA ILE A 403 -4.85 9.75 23.04
C ILE A 403 -4.95 9.46 24.53
N ARG A 404 -3.98 9.92 25.31
CA ARG A 404 -3.99 9.80 26.78
C ARG A 404 -4.83 10.90 27.41
N GLU A 405 -5.21 10.69 28.67
CA GLU A 405 -5.98 11.69 29.47
C GLU A 405 -5.26 13.05 29.60
N ASP A 406 -3.93 13.07 29.56
CA ASP A 406 -3.11 14.29 29.61
C ASP A 406 -2.97 15.00 28.25
N GLY A 407 -3.66 14.50 27.22
CA GLY A 407 -3.60 15.00 25.84
C GLY A 407 -2.37 14.55 25.05
N THR A 408 -1.53 13.67 25.58
CA THR A 408 -0.41 13.07 24.87
C THR A 408 -0.93 12.12 23.79
N LEU A 409 -0.51 12.36 22.54
CA LEU A 409 -0.83 11.48 21.40
C LEU A 409 0.13 10.30 21.38
N LEU A 410 -0.41 9.11 21.12
CA LEU A 410 0.36 7.91 20.82
C LEU A 410 0.32 7.69 19.31
N SER A 411 1.49 7.67 18.70
CA SER A 411 1.65 7.55 17.24
C SER A 411 2.79 6.60 16.89
N SER A 412 3.02 6.40 15.61
CA SER A 412 4.21 5.76 15.06
C SER A 412 5.11 6.80 14.41
N PHE A 413 6.39 6.49 14.29
CA PHE A 413 7.33 7.30 13.52
C PHE A 413 8.44 6.43 12.94
N CYS A 414 9.10 6.92 11.90
CA CYS A 414 10.29 6.32 11.30
C CYS A 414 11.19 7.40 10.71
N SER A 415 12.36 7.00 10.29
CA SER A 415 13.21 7.84 9.45
C SER A 415 13.97 6.98 8.44
N MET A 416 14.77 7.59 7.56
CA MET A 416 15.68 6.85 6.68
C MET A 416 16.75 6.06 7.49
N GLU A 417 16.87 6.30 8.80
CA GLU A 417 17.83 5.60 9.68
C GLU A 417 17.27 4.37 10.36
N PHE A 418 15.96 4.32 10.62
CA PHE A 418 15.33 3.21 11.33
C PHE A 418 13.87 2.99 10.90
N PRO A 419 13.39 1.72 10.95
CA PRO A 419 12.00 1.39 10.63
C PRO A 419 11.04 1.87 11.72
N THR A 420 9.74 1.66 11.48
CA THR A 420 8.66 2.09 12.36
C THR A 420 8.86 1.68 13.81
N GLU A 421 8.79 2.67 14.69
CA GLU A 421 8.72 2.56 16.15
C GLU A 421 7.52 3.35 16.68
N LEU A 422 7.14 3.13 17.93
CA LEU A 422 6.06 3.89 18.57
C LEU A 422 6.63 5.14 19.28
N VAL A 423 5.83 6.20 19.32
CA VAL A 423 6.22 7.50 19.83
C VAL A 423 5.07 8.12 20.64
N ALA A 424 5.40 8.81 21.73
CA ALA A 424 4.50 9.70 22.45
C ALA A 424 4.80 11.14 22.07
N ILE A 425 3.78 11.89 21.64
CA ILE A 425 3.87 13.30 21.25
C ILE A 425 3.04 14.11 22.25
N ARG A 426 3.69 15.02 22.97
CA ARG A 426 3.03 15.85 23.99
C ARG A 426 2.33 17.05 23.36
N PRO A 427 1.38 17.69 24.09
CA PRO A 427 0.68 18.86 23.59
C PRO A 427 1.57 20.06 23.22
N ASP A 428 2.80 20.13 23.73
CA ASP A 428 3.79 21.14 23.37
C ASP A 428 4.63 20.80 22.13
N GLY A 429 4.34 19.67 21.48
CA GLY A 429 5.05 19.16 20.31
C GLY A 429 6.33 18.38 20.61
N SER A 430 6.77 18.32 21.88
CA SER A 430 7.89 17.47 22.26
C SER A 430 7.49 15.99 22.16
N PHE A 431 8.43 15.13 21.78
CA PHE A 431 8.13 13.72 21.61
C PHE A 431 9.19 12.82 22.23
N SER A 432 8.83 11.56 22.50
CA SER A 432 9.73 10.54 23.02
C SER A 432 9.40 9.17 22.43
N GLN A 433 10.42 8.47 21.97
CA GLN A 433 10.30 7.09 21.48
C GLN A 433 9.86 6.15 22.61
N LEU A 434 8.92 5.25 22.30
CA LEU A 434 8.35 4.29 23.25
C LEU A 434 8.87 2.87 23.04
N THR A 435 9.16 2.50 21.81
CA THR A 435 9.66 1.16 21.47
C THR A 435 11.02 1.23 20.82
N HIS A 436 11.81 0.17 21.00
CA HIS A 436 13.17 0.01 20.49
C HIS A 436 13.32 -1.39 19.91
N GLU A 437 12.43 -1.74 18.95
CA GLU A 437 12.31 -3.10 18.43
C GLU A 437 13.59 -3.63 17.80
N ASN A 438 14.28 -2.74 17.07
CA ASN A 438 15.44 -3.09 16.27
C ASN A 438 16.76 -2.53 16.81
N GLU A 439 16.79 -1.91 18.00
CA GLU A 439 17.97 -1.25 18.56
C GLU A 439 19.19 -2.17 18.67
N HIS A 440 18.98 -3.44 19.03
CA HIS A 440 20.04 -4.45 19.17
C HIS A 440 20.76 -4.76 17.83
N ILE A 441 20.14 -4.47 16.69
CA ILE A 441 20.72 -4.57 15.35
C ILE A 441 21.25 -3.22 14.90
N LEU A 442 20.43 -2.16 15.00
CA LEU A 442 20.74 -0.83 14.48
C LEU A 442 21.94 -0.18 15.18
N SER A 443 22.13 -0.43 16.49
CA SER A 443 23.29 0.07 17.25
C SER A 443 24.62 -0.52 16.82
N GLN A 444 24.63 -1.61 16.04
CA GLN A 444 25.85 -2.20 15.47
C GLN A 444 26.25 -1.55 14.13
N LEU A 445 25.38 -0.70 13.54
CA LEU A 445 25.62 -0.08 12.23
C LEU A 445 26.40 1.24 12.36
N THR A 446 27.35 1.45 11.45
CA THR A 446 28.03 2.73 11.34
C THR A 446 27.06 3.83 10.91
N PRO A 447 27.04 4.98 11.59
CA PRO A 447 26.22 6.13 11.18
C PRO A 447 26.61 6.63 9.79
N TYR A 448 25.67 7.26 9.10
CA TYR A 448 25.86 7.93 7.83
C TYR A 448 25.30 9.35 7.91
N LYS A 449 25.63 10.19 6.93
CA LYS A 449 25.19 11.58 6.85
C LYS A 449 24.09 11.72 5.82
N THR A 450 23.04 12.48 6.15
CA THR A 450 22.01 12.94 5.21
C THR A 450 22.05 14.47 5.11
N GLU A 451 21.88 15.01 3.92
CA GLU A 451 21.74 16.43 3.65
C GLU A 451 20.41 16.73 2.97
N LYS A 452 19.84 17.90 3.30
CA LYS A 452 18.72 18.51 2.59
C LYS A 452 19.30 19.55 1.64
N ARG A 453 19.13 19.38 0.33
CA ARG A 453 19.58 20.30 -0.71
C ARG A 453 18.41 20.81 -1.51
N PHE A 454 18.53 22.01 -2.05
CA PHE A 454 17.61 22.58 -3.00
C PHE A 454 18.29 22.72 -4.36
N VAL A 455 17.69 22.09 -5.37
CA VAL A 455 18.19 22.08 -6.74
C VAL A 455 17.33 23.04 -7.58
N ASN A 456 17.94 24.00 -8.24
CA ASN A 456 17.23 24.84 -9.19
C ASN A 456 16.83 24.05 -10.42
N THR A 457 15.53 24.03 -10.70
CA THR A 457 14.98 23.45 -11.94
C THR A 457 15.22 24.37 -13.12
N VAL A 458 15.04 23.87 -14.35
CA VAL A 458 15.26 24.66 -15.59
C VAL A 458 14.35 25.88 -15.70
N ASP A 459 13.22 25.91 -14.99
CA ASP A 459 12.27 27.01 -14.91
C ASP A 459 12.39 27.83 -13.61
N GLY A 460 13.49 27.62 -12.83
CA GLY A 460 13.84 28.45 -11.69
C GLY A 460 13.08 28.16 -10.40
N LYS A 461 12.53 26.92 -10.25
CA LYS A 461 11.90 26.45 -9.01
C LYS A 461 12.94 25.77 -8.14
N ASP A 462 12.75 25.82 -6.83
CA ASP A 462 13.59 25.11 -5.86
C ASP A 462 13.02 23.71 -5.59
N MET A 463 13.74 22.68 -6.02
CA MET A 463 13.37 21.28 -5.84
C MET A 463 14.11 20.67 -4.66
N LEU A 464 13.40 20.23 -3.62
CA LEU A 464 13.99 19.50 -2.51
C LEU A 464 14.61 18.18 -3.00
N THR A 465 15.87 17.98 -2.65
CA THR A 465 16.64 16.76 -2.95
C THR A 465 17.36 16.30 -1.68
N TRP A 466 17.05 15.09 -1.22
CA TRP A 466 17.82 14.46 -0.14
C TRP A 466 19.08 13.84 -0.72
N VAL A 467 20.18 13.97 -0.01
CA VAL A 467 21.48 13.35 -0.37
C VAL A 467 21.99 12.57 0.82
N LEU A 468 22.16 11.25 0.67
CA LEU A 468 22.73 10.38 1.68
C LEU A 468 24.18 10.02 1.29
N PHE A 469 25.07 10.09 2.25
CA PHE A 469 26.49 9.78 2.05
C PHE A 469 26.84 8.40 2.61
N PRO A 470 27.83 7.70 2.04
CA PRO A 470 28.33 6.46 2.64
C PRO A 470 28.78 6.67 4.09
N PRO A 471 28.72 5.64 4.95
CA PRO A 471 29.39 5.67 6.24
C PRO A 471 30.88 6.08 6.10
N GLU A 472 31.37 6.85 7.06
CA GLU A 472 32.79 7.35 7.05
C GLU A 472 33.16 8.14 5.79
N PHE A 473 32.22 8.89 5.22
CA PHE A 473 32.38 9.69 4.01
C PHE A 473 33.57 10.65 4.12
N ASP A 474 34.52 10.57 3.15
CA ASP A 474 35.67 11.47 3.00
C ASP A 474 35.54 12.23 1.66
N PRO A 475 35.37 13.56 1.65
CA PRO A 475 35.21 14.34 0.42
C PRO A 475 36.47 14.37 -0.47
N SER A 476 37.62 13.86 0.00
CA SER A 476 38.81 13.69 -0.81
C SER A 476 38.85 12.43 -1.66
N VAL A 477 37.88 11.50 -1.44
CA VAL A 477 37.75 10.24 -2.15
C VAL A 477 36.57 10.33 -3.16
N GLN A 478 36.70 9.71 -4.32
CA GLN A 478 35.63 9.62 -5.28
C GLN A 478 34.68 8.44 -4.99
N TYR A 479 33.38 8.70 -5.01
CA TYR A 479 32.30 7.72 -4.80
C TYR A 479 31.45 7.62 -6.03
N PRO A 480 30.92 6.43 -6.37
CA PRO A 480 29.81 6.32 -7.29
C PRO A 480 28.52 6.86 -6.63
N ALA A 481 27.60 7.35 -7.46
CA ALA A 481 26.30 7.83 -6.99
C ALA A 481 25.13 7.07 -7.64
N ILE A 482 24.01 7.08 -6.94
CA ILE A 482 22.72 6.54 -7.43
C ILE A 482 21.70 7.66 -7.32
N GLU A 483 21.10 8.02 -8.42
CA GLU A 483 19.89 8.86 -8.42
C GLU A 483 18.64 7.97 -8.48
N ILE A 484 17.72 8.17 -7.55
CA ILE A 484 16.48 7.44 -7.47
C ILE A 484 15.39 8.19 -8.24
N LEU A 485 14.93 7.58 -9.30
CA LEU A 485 13.80 8.06 -10.10
C LEU A 485 12.50 7.54 -9.46
N LEU A 486 11.75 8.45 -8.86
CA LEU A 486 10.58 8.12 -8.07
C LEU A 486 9.44 7.55 -8.93
N GLY A 487 8.85 6.44 -8.47
CA GLY A 487 7.61 5.88 -9.01
C GLY A 487 6.36 6.69 -8.63
N GLY A 488 5.23 6.18 -8.97
CA GLY A 488 3.93 6.82 -8.82
C GLY A 488 3.22 6.93 -10.17
N PRO A 489 3.25 8.09 -10.88
CA PRO A 489 4.22 9.20 -10.86
C PRO A 489 4.08 10.17 -9.68
N GLN A 490 2.91 10.24 -9.08
CA GLN A 490 2.67 11.12 -7.96
C GLN A 490 2.98 10.37 -6.64
N GLY A 491 4.02 10.78 -5.99
CA GLY A 491 4.51 10.27 -4.72
C GLY A 491 5.50 11.26 -4.12
N ALA A 492 6.19 10.93 -3.03
CA ALA A 492 7.22 11.78 -2.47
C ALA A 492 8.36 10.98 -1.84
N LEU A 493 9.55 11.56 -1.84
CA LEU A 493 10.73 11.06 -1.14
C LEU A 493 10.86 11.85 0.17
N SER A 494 10.39 11.23 1.25
CA SER A 494 10.40 11.77 2.61
C SER A 494 11.43 11.07 3.49
N GLN A 495 11.27 11.12 4.80
CA GLN A 495 12.07 10.35 5.74
C GLN A 495 11.59 8.90 5.92
N GLY A 496 10.65 8.43 5.11
CA GLY A 496 10.07 7.10 5.19
C GLY A 496 11.09 5.96 5.06
N TRP A 497 10.93 4.93 5.92
CA TRP A 497 11.70 3.69 5.84
C TRP A 497 11.08 2.74 4.82
N SER A 498 11.91 2.15 3.95
CA SER A 498 11.50 1.11 3.02
C SER A 498 12.30 -0.18 3.22
N TYR A 499 11.62 -1.33 3.21
CA TYR A 499 12.27 -2.65 3.17
C TYR A 499 12.59 -3.13 1.74
N ARG A 500 12.14 -2.40 0.72
CA ARG A 500 12.39 -2.69 -0.69
C ARG A 500 13.47 -1.77 -1.27
N TRP A 501 13.21 -0.47 -1.30
CA TRP A 501 14.12 0.58 -1.75
C TRP A 501 14.70 1.28 -0.53
N ASN A 502 15.70 0.66 0.10
CA ASN A 502 16.27 1.18 1.35
C ASN A 502 17.51 2.04 1.05
N TYR A 503 17.40 3.34 1.27
CA TYR A 503 18.46 4.30 0.95
C TYR A 503 19.65 4.16 1.87
N ARG A 504 19.45 3.81 3.15
CA ARG A 504 20.52 3.51 4.09
C ARG A 504 21.35 2.31 3.63
N LEU A 505 20.70 1.26 3.15
CA LEU A 505 21.38 0.10 2.58
C LEU A 505 22.22 0.50 1.35
N MET A 506 21.68 1.34 0.45
CA MET A 506 22.39 1.81 -0.74
C MET A 506 23.63 2.63 -0.34
N ALA A 507 23.50 3.55 0.61
CA ALA A 507 24.62 4.31 1.15
C ALA A 507 25.67 3.40 1.81
N ALA A 508 25.24 2.40 2.58
CA ALA A 508 26.14 1.43 3.22
C ALA A 508 26.92 0.56 2.21
N GLN A 509 26.45 0.43 0.96
CA GLN A 509 27.23 -0.20 -0.11
C GLN A 509 28.29 0.72 -0.73
N GLY A 510 28.44 1.95 -0.23
CA GLY A 510 29.46 2.89 -0.69
C GLY A 510 29.01 3.83 -1.80
N TYR A 511 27.71 4.06 -1.95
CA TYR A 511 27.12 4.98 -2.92
C TYR A 511 26.66 6.27 -2.24
N VAL A 512 26.86 7.41 -2.91
CA VAL A 512 26.10 8.63 -2.61
C VAL A 512 24.71 8.46 -3.22
N VAL A 513 23.64 8.61 -2.42
CA VAL A 513 22.26 8.39 -2.87
C VAL A 513 21.56 9.73 -3.00
N VAL A 514 20.99 10.01 -4.17
CA VAL A 514 20.35 11.27 -4.53
C VAL A 514 18.85 11.04 -4.74
N LEU A 515 18.03 11.78 -4.02
CA LEU A 515 16.58 11.57 -3.93
C LEU A 515 15.83 12.86 -4.29
N PRO A 516 15.69 13.19 -5.58
CA PRO A 516 15.02 14.42 -6.00
C PRO A 516 13.49 14.32 -5.90
N ASN A 517 12.86 15.31 -5.28
CA ASN A 517 11.40 15.49 -5.26
C ASN A 517 10.95 16.32 -6.45
N ARG A 518 11.08 15.75 -7.64
CA ARG A 518 10.73 16.42 -8.91
C ARG A 518 9.24 16.78 -8.95
N ARG A 519 8.82 17.62 -9.88
CA ARG A 519 7.38 17.90 -10.09
C ARG A 519 6.60 16.60 -10.31
N GLY A 520 5.37 16.55 -9.79
CA GLY A 520 4.58 15.34 -9.60
C GLY A 520 4.65 14.78 -8.19
N THR A 521 5.51 15.31 -7.29
CA THR A 521 5.52 14.88 -5.89
C THR A 521 4.41 15.57 -5.08
N THR A 522 3.81 14.82 -4.14
CA THR A 522 2.62 15.23 -3.39
C THR A 522 2.91 16.10 -2.16
N ALA A 523 4.19 16.30 -1.82
CA ALA A 523 4.61 16.97 -0.59
C ALA A 523 4.73 18.51 -0.69
N PHE A 524 4.51 19.10 -1.88
CA PHE A 524 4.80 20.51 -2.19
C PHE A 524 3.58 21.23 -2.81
N GLY A 525 2.38 20.85 -2.38
CA GLY A 525 1.12 21.37 -2.87
C GLY A 525 0.60 20.67 -4.12
N GLN A 526 -0.70 20.85 -4.37
CA GLN A 526 -1.39 20.18 -5.48
C GLN A 526 -0.92 20.68 -6.86
N GLU A 527 -0.58 21.97 -6.98
CA GLU A 527 -0.05 22.53 -8.24
C GLU A 527 1.25 21.84 -8.68
N TRP A 528 2.19 21.59 -7.75
CA TRP A 528 3.43 20.87 -8.04
C TRP A 528 3.17 19.41 -8.43
N CYS A 529 2.22 18.77 -7.77
CA CYS A 529 1.81 17.40 -8.04
C CYS A 529 1.20 17.25 -9.45
N GLU A 530 0.33 18.16 -9.86
CA GLU A 530 -0.40 18.08 -11.12
C GLU A 530 0.45 18.33 -12.37
N GLN A 531 1.60 18.99 -12.24
CA GLN A 531 2.45 19.36 -13.39
C GLN A 531 2.97 18.16 -14.17
N ILE A 532 2.91 16.95 -13.64
CA ILE A 532 3.35 15.74 -14.33
C ILE A 532 2.25 15.13 -15.20
N SER A 533 0.98 15.31 -14.84
CA SER A 533 -0.15 14.71 -15.56
C SER A 533 -0.28 15.29 -16.98
N GLY A 534 -0.29 14.39 -17.97
CA GLY A 534 -0.29 14.73 -19.41
C GLY A 534 1.04 15.27 -19.94
N ASP A 535 2.14 15.14 -19.17
CA ASP A 535 3.48 15.60 -19.57
C ASP A 535 4.62 14.74 -19.04
N TYR A 536 4.49 13.43 -19.09
CA TYR A 536 5.51 12.48 -18.64
C TYR A 536 6.90 12.70 -19.26
N PRO A 537 7.04 12.98 -20.58
CA PRO A 537 8.33 13.27 -21.20
C PRO A 537 8.78 14.74 -20.99
N GLY A 538 8.15 15.48 -20.10
CA GLY A 538 8.30 16.92 -19.96
C GLY A 538 9.30 17.39 -18.93
N LEU A 539 8.90 18.43 -18.17
CA LEU A 539 9.77 19.12 -17.23
C LEU A 539 10.23 18.23 -16.07
N ASN A 540 9.44 17.24 -15.69
CA ASN A 540 9.85 16.28 -14.64
C ASN A 540 11.13 15.51 -15.02
N MET A 541 11.38 15.23 -16.31
CA MET A 541 12.64 14.63 -16.78
C MET A 541 13.80 15.61 -16.69
N GLN A 542 13.54 16.90 -16.91
CA GLN A 542 14.54 17.95 -16.73
C GLN A 542 14.89 18.16 -15.25
N ASP A 543 13.94 17.95 -14.34
CA ASP A 543 14.18 18.00 -12.90
C ASP A 543 15.19 16.92 -12.48
N TYR A 544 15.04 15.66 -12.95
CA TYR A 544 16.01 14.60 -12.74
C TYR A 544 17.39 14.99 -13.30
N LEU A 545 17.46 15.47 -14.54
CA LEU A 545 18.73 15.89 -15.12
C LEU A 545 19.38 17.05 -14.36
N SER A 546 18.58 17.96 -13.78
CA SER A 546 19.09 19.04 -12.93
C SER A 546 19.71 18.51 -11.62
N ALA A 547 19.07 17.51 -10.99
CA ALA A 547 19.64 16.86 -9.82
C ALA A 547 20.90 16.07 -10.15
N ALA A 548 20.91 15.34 -11.28
CA ALA A 548 22.10 14.67 -11.79
C ALA A 548 23.27 15.64 -12.03
N GLN A 549 23.02 16.79 -12.65
CA GLN A 549 24.03 17.83 -12.88
C GLN A 549 24.56 18.40 -11.57
N MET A 550 23.68 18.68 -10.60
CA MET A 550 24.08 19.17 -9.27
C MET A 550 25.04 18.20 -8.59
N ILE A 551 24.72 16.91 -8.57
CA ILE A 551 25.56 15.95 -7.86
C ILE A 551 26.86 15.65 -8.62
N LYS A 552 26.84 15.59 -9.95
CA LYS A 552 28.05 15.39 -10.79
C LYS A 552 29.03 16.57 -10.73
N ALA A 553 28.59 17.76 -10.33
CA ALA A 553 29.47 18.92 -10.12
C ALA A 553 30.37 18.79 -8.85
N GLU A 554 30.02 17.86 -7.95
CA GLU A 554 30.78 17.62 -6.74
C GLU A 554 32.08 16.86 -7.03
N PRO A 555 33.25 17.31 -6.52
CA PRO A 555 34.53 16.70 -6.85
C PRO A 555 34.68 15.26 -6.36
N TYR A 556 33.90 14.86 -5.37
CA TYR A 556 33.88 13.51 -4.82
C TYR A 556 32.95 12.54 -5.57
N ILE A 557 32.29 12.97 -6.65
CA ILE A 557 31.45 12.09 -7.47
C ILE A 557 32.20 11.60 -8.70
N GLY A 558 32.24 10.29 -8.84
CA GLY A 558 32.75 9.62 -10.03
C GLY A 558 31.60 9.31 -11.03
N LYS A 559 31.21 8.05 -11.09
CA LYS A 559 30.12 7.58 -11.97
C LYS A 559 28.76 7.75 -11.30
N LEU A 560 27.73 7.93 -12.13
CA LEU A 560 26.34 8.10 -11.68
C LEU A 560 25.43 7.08 -12.34
N ALA A 561 24.67 6.32 -11.55
CA ALA A 561 23.59 5.46 -11.98
C ALA A 561 22.24 6.13 -11.77
N ALA A 562 21.24 5.80 -12.62
CA ALA A 562 19.84 6.11 -12.37
C ALA A 562 19.03 4.81 -12.20
N CYS A 563 18.24 4.76 -11.13
CA CYS A 563 17.47 3.58 -10.75
C CYS A 563 16.03 3.97 -10.42
N GLY A 564 15.05 3.24 -10.93
CA GLY A 564 13.65 3.53 -10.67
C GLY A 564 12.72 2.35 -10.84
N ALA A 565 11.55 2.44 -10.20
CA ALA A 565 10.50 1.43 -10.30
C ALA A 565 9.18 2.05 -10.77
N SER A 566 8.33 1.26 -11.44
CA SER A 566 7.03 1.72 -11.91
C SER A 566 7.19 2.91 -12.86
N TYR A 567 6.53 4.03 -12.62
CA TYR A 567 6.81 5.27 -13.33
C TYR A 567 8.31 5.65 -13.27
N GLY A 568 9.02 5.35 -12.18
CA GLY A 568 10.48 5.53 -12.11
C GLY A 568 11.22 4.62 -13.10
N GLY A 569 10.70 3.43 -13.38
CA GLY A 569 11.19 2.53 -14.44
C GLY A 569 10.90 3.09 -15.85
N TYR A 570 9.75 3.70 -16.05
CA TYR A 570 9.47 4.53 -17.24
C TYR A 570 10.53 5.62 -17.42
N SER A 571 10.78 6.37 -16.33
CA SER A 571 11.77 7.44 -16.34
C SER A 571 13.17 6.94 -16.73
N VAL A 572 13.57 5.75 -16.23
CA VAL A 572 14.81 5.09 -16.64
C VAL A 572 14.82 4.81 -18.14
N TYR A 573 13.79 4.16 -18.68
CA TYR A 573 13.72 3.84 -20.10
C TYR A 573 13.69 5.09 -20.97
N TYR A 574 12.96 6.13 -20.56
CA TYR A 574 12.92 7.39 -21.29
C TYR A 574 14.27 8.10 -21.28
N LEU A 575 14.88 8.24 -20.08
CA LEU A 575 16.19 8.88 -19.93
C LEU A 575 17.29 8.13 -20.67
N ALA A 576 17.22 6.79 -20.80
CA ALA A 576 18.17 6.01 -21.58
C ALA A 576 18.30 6.47 -23.04
N GLY A 577 17.22 7.09 -23.60
CA GLY A 577 17.21 7.66 -24.94
C GLY A 577 17.58 9.14 -25.03
N VAL A 578 17.59 9.89 -23.90
CA VAL A 578 17.73 11.36 -23.97
C VAL A 578 18.80 11.94 -23.03
N HIS A 579 19.44 11.16 -22.17
CA HIS A 579 20.39 11.65 -21.15
C HIS A 579 21.76 12.11 -21.70
N GLY A 580 22.05 11.87 -22.96
CA GLY A 580 23.39 12.07 -23.53
C GLY A 580 24.40 11.16 -22.81
N ASN A 581 25.30 11.71 -22.00
CA ASN A 581 26.30 10.98 -21.21
C ASN A 581 26.18 11.27 -19.71
N THR A 582 24.96 11.56 -19.24
CA THR A 582 24.75 11.92 -17.83
C THR A 582 24.91 10.70 -16.91
N TYR A 583 24.37 9.55 -17.32
CA TYR A 583 24.38 8.32 -16.51
C TYR A 583 25.30 7.25 -17.10
N ASP A 584 25.93 6.48 -16.24
CA ASP A 584 26.86 5.41 -16.56
C ASP A 584 26.21 4.02 -16.56
N CYS A 585 25.09 3.84 -15.84
CA CYS A 585 24.23 2.66 -15.95
C CYS A 585 22.82 2.93 -15.46
N PHE A 586 21.91 2.01 -15.82
CA PHE A 586 20.50 2.08 -15.48
C PHE A 586 19.99 0.79 -14.82
N ILE A 587 19.01 0.94 -13.92
CA ILE A 587 18.20 -0.15 -13.39
C ILE A 587 16.73 0.26 -13.46
N ALA A 588 15.93 -0.47 -14.25
CA ALA A 588 14.49 -0.31 -14.35
C ALA A 588 13.78 -1.52 -13.73
N HIS A 589 12.93 -1.28 -12.74
CA HIS A 589 12.08 -2.28 -12.11
C HIS A 589 10.62 -2.02 -12.47
N ALA A 590 9.91 -3.00 -13.01
CA ALA A 590 8.49 -2.91 -13.37
C ALA A 590 8.15 -1.60 -14.11
N GLY A 591 9.02 -1.22 -15.10
CA GLY A 591 8.92 0.06 -15.80
C GLY A 591 8.08 -0.03 -17.06
N ILE A 592 7.45 1.09 -17.44
CA ILE A 592 6.71 1.23 -18.70
C ILE A 592 7.70 1.51 -19.82
N PHE A 593 7.76 0.62 -20.80
CA PHE A 593 8.60 0.77 -21.98
C PHE A 593 7.84 1.33 -23.18
N ASP A 594 6.60 0.85 -23.37
CA ASP A 594 5.70 1.29 -24.43
C ASP A 594 4.35 1.71 -23.82
N GLU A 595 4.05 3.00 -23.90
CA GLU A 595 2.87 3.59 -23.29
C GLU A 595 1.58 3.20 -24.01
N GLU A 596 1.63 3.01 -25.35
CA GLU A 596 0.47 2.56 -26.10
C GLU A 596 0.10 1.13 -25.69
N TYR A 597 1.12 0.26 -25.55
CA TYR A 597 0.92 -1.11 -25.15
C TYR A 597 0.45 -1.21 -23.69
N LEU A 598 0.97 -0.35 -22.78
CA LEU A 598 0.47 -0.25 -21.41
C LEU A 598 -1.04 0.02 -21.36
N TYR A 599 -1.52 0.97 -22.17
CA TYR A 599 -2.95 1.31 -22.20
C TYR A 599 -3.83 0.10 -22.55
N TYR A 600 -3.35 -0.83 -23.36
CA TYR A 600 -4.11 -2.04 -23.74
C TYR A 600 -4.12 -3.13 -22.66
N GLU A 601 -3.20 -3.09 -21.71
CA GLU A 601 -2.93 -4.23 -20.83
C GLU A 601 -3.08 -3.97 -19.34
N THR A 602 -2.97 -2.71 -18.88
CA THR A 602 -3.09 -2.39 -17.45
C THR A 602 -4.46 -2.74 -16.90
N GLU A 603 -4.51 -3.18 -15.64
CA GLU A 603 -5.77 -3.42 -14.94
C GLU A 603 -6.45 -2.11 -14.49
N GLU A 604 -5.69 -1.01 -14.34
CA GLU A 604 -6.16 0.28 -13.84
C GLU A 604 -6.39 1.30 -14.97
N MET A 605 -7.42 1.08 -15.79
CA MET A 605 -7.71 1.91 -16.96
C MET A 605 -8.01 3.38 -16.63
N TRP A 606 -8.56 3.68 -15.44
CA TRP A 606 -8.81 5.05 -14.99
C TRP A 606 -7.53 5.87 -14.95
N PHE A 607 -6.40 5.28 -14.52
CA PHE A 607 -5.12 5.96 -14.36
C PHE A 607 -4.56 6.49 -15.70
N PRO A 608 -4.24 5.68 -16.72
CA PRO A 608 -3.74 6.20 -17.99
C PRO A 608 -4.81 7.03 -18.73
N ASN A 609 -6.09 6.73 -18.53
CA ASN A 609 -7.15 7.53 -19.13
C ASN A 609 -7.15 8.98 -18.63
N TRP A 610 -6.90 9.18 -17.33
CA TRP A 610 -6.75 10.51 -16.75
C TRP A 610 -5.37 11.09 -17.05
N ASP A 611 -4.32 10.40 -16.66
CA ASP A 611 -2.96 10.96 -16.64
C ASP A 611 -2.40 11.24 -18.04
N ASN A 612 -2.78 10.46 -19.05
CA ASN A 612 -2.41 10.76 -20.44
C ASN A 612 -3.32 11.81 -21.06
N GLY A 613 -4.58 11.90 -20.66
CA GLY A 613 -5.56 12.91 -21.12
C GLY A 613 -5.46 14.23 -20.36
N GLY A 614 -5.30 14.16 -19.06
CA GLY A 614 -4.95 15.22 -18.14
C GLY A 614 -5.99 16.33 -17.94
N LEU A 615 -7.29 16.10 -18.17
CA LEU A 615 -8.31 17.15 -18.02
C LEU A 615 -9.58 16.59 -17.35
N GLN A 616 -10.01 17.24 -16.28
CA GLN A 616 -11.23 16.91 -15.53
C GLN A 616 -12.48 16.87 -16.42
N GLU A 617 -12.60 17.74 -17.40
CA GLU A 617 -13.72 17.82 -18.32
C GLU A 617 -13.90 16.57 -19.19
N TYR A 618 -12.84 15.74 -19.30
CA TYR A 618 -12.85 14.48 -20.03
C TYR A 618 -12.93 13.26 -19.12
N ALA A 619 -13.08 13.43 -17.81
CA ALA A 619 -13.25 12.30 -16.89
C ALA A 619 -14.54 11.54 -17.21
N TYR A 620 -14.45 10.22 -17.10
CA TYR A 620 -15.63 9.37 -17.21
C TYR A 620 -16.58 9.66 -16.03
N THR A 621 -17.86 9.78 -16.33
CA THR A 621 -18.90 9.91 -15.31
C THR A 621 -19.81 8.69 -15.41
N PRO A 622 -19.93 7.84 -14.37
CA PRO A 622 -20.76 6.65 -14.40
C PRO A 622 -22.21 6.95 -14.82
N GLY A 623 -22.76 6.13 -15.70
CA GLY A 623 -24.12 6.30 -16.25
C GLY A 623 -24.30 7.43 -17.26
N GLN A 624 -23.26 8.20 -17.59
CA GLN A 624 -23.32 9.24 -18.63
C GLN A 624 -22.61 8.77 -19.90
N MET A 625 -23.39 8.60 -20.95
CA MET A 625 -22.88 8.37 -22.31
C MET A 625 -22.33 9.68 -22.89
N GLY A 626 -21.12 9.65 -23.43
CA GLY A 626 -20.59 10.76 -24.20
C GLY A 626 -21.23 10.87 -25.60
N PRO A 627 -21.16 12.04 -26.26
CA PRO A 627 -21.64 12.19 -27.62
C PRO A 627 -20.76 11.40 -28.60
N ALA A 628 -21.39 10.61 -29.46
CA ALA A 628 -20.66 9.86 -30.50
C ALA A 628 -19.98 10.83 -31.47
N GLY A 629 -18.71 10.54 -31.80
CA GLY A 629 -17.93 11.30 -32.80
C GLY A 629 -17.22 12.54 -32.25
N ASP A 630 -17.15 12.72 -30.95
CA ASP A 630 -16.33 13.79 -30.32
C ASP A 630 -14.80 13.51 -30.36
N GLY A 631 -14.41 12.31 -30.79
CA GLY A 631 -13.01 11.89 -30.89
C GLY A 631 -12.37 11.45 -29.58
N ILE A 632 -13.15 11.36 -28.50
CA ILE A 632 -12.72 10.88 -27.18
C ILE A 632 -13.72 9.88 -26.56
N THR A 633 -14.93 9.74 -27.11
CA THR A 633 -15.94 8.80 -26.62
C THR A 633 -16.04 7.59 -27.51
N PHE A 634 -15.72 6.43 -26.95
CA PHE A 634 -15.73 5.13 -27.63
C PHE A 634 -16.44 4.11 -26.72
N GLY A 635 -17.33 3.28 -27.30
CA GLY A 635 -18.11 2.31 -26.54
C GLY A 635 -19.00 2.94 -25.44
N GLY A 636 -19.35 4.23 -25.61
CA GLY A 636 -20.16 5.00 -24.64
C GLY A 636 -19.38 5.63 -23.50
N MET A 637 -18.07 5.39 -23.39
CA MET A 637 -17.21 5.92 -22.32
C MET A 637 -16.22 6.96 -22.85
N LYS A 638 -15.92 7.97 -22.04
CA LYS A 638 -14.87 8.93 -22.34
C LYS A 638 -13.50 8.28 -22.13
N GLN A 639 -12.74 8.21 -23.19
CA GLN A 639 -11.40 7.60 -23.25
C GLN A 639 -10.38 8.64 -23.70
N ALA A 640 -10.36 9.77 -23.01
CA ALA A 640 -9.58 10.94 -23.39
C ALA A 640 -8.07 10.67 -23.44
N GLY A 641 -7.57 9.82 -22.54
CA GLY A 641 -6.17 9.41 -22.48
C GLY A 641 -5.77 8.27 -23.40
N SER A 642 -6.68 7.74 -24.22
CA SER A 642 -6.40 6.59 -25.08
C SER A 642 -5.48 6.90 -26.27
N PRO A 643 -4.80 5.86 -26.84
CA PRO A 643 -4.01 6.02 -28.06
C PRO A 643 -4.81 6.51 -29.28
N TRP A 644 -6.11 6.24 -29.31
CA TRP A 644 -7.02 6.68 -30.38
C TRP A 644 -7.72 7.99 -30.09
N SER A 645 -7.42 8.65 -28.96
CA SER A 645 -7.92 10.01 -28.66
C SER A 645 -7.36 11.02 -29.64
N ASN A 646 -8.20 11.96 -30.09
CA ASN A 646 -7.78 13.07 -30.96
C ASN A 646 -7.20 14.28 -30.21
N LEU A 647 -7.07 14.20 -28.89
CA LEU A 647 -6.53 15.27 -28.06
C LEU A 647 -5.02 15.42 -28.23
N PRO A 648 -4.48 16.64 -28.23
CA PRO A 648 -3.04 16.88 -28.43
C PRO A 648 -2.14 16.24 -27.35
N LYS A 649 -2.57 16.23 -26.09
CA LYS A 649 -1.77 15.68 -24.98
C LYS A 649 -1.54 14.17 -25.13
N PRO A 650 -2.57 13.31 -25.28
CA PRO A 650 -2.37 11.89 -25.54
C PRO A 650 -1.53 11.62 -26.78
N GLN A 651 -1.78 12.33 -27.86
CA GLN A 651 -1.00 12.17 -29.10
C GLN A 651 0.49 12.45 -28.89
N ARG A 652 0.82 13.52 -28.17
CA ARG A 652 2.20 13.84 -27.79
C ARG A 652 2.77 12.77 -26.83
N HIS A 653 1.99 12.31 -25.89
CA HIS A 653 2.40 11.30 -24.90
C HIS A 653 2.87 10.01 -25.60
N TYR A 654 2.03 9.42 -26.43
CA TYR A 654 2.37 8.20 -27.18
C TYR A 654 3.51 8.39 -28.19
N ALA A 655 3.60 9.53 -28.86
CA ALA A 655 4.69 9.84 -29.75
C ALA A 655 6.06 9.95 -29.06
N ASN A 656 6.07 10.16 -27.75
CA ASN A 656 7.27 10.25 -26.92
C ASN A 656 7.42 9.07 -25.94
N SER A 657 6.75 7.95 -26.20
CA SER A 657 6.97 6.71 -25.45
C SER A 657 8.46 6.33 -25.44
N PRO A 658 9.01 5.76 -24.36
CA PRO A 658 10.41 5.31 -24.32
C PRO A 658 10.80 4.45 -25.51
N ALA A 659 9.91 3.59 -26.01
CA ALA A 659 10.10 2.75 -27.19
C ALA A 659 10.42 3.57 -28.46
N ALA A 660 9.99 4.82 -28.55
CA ALA A 660 10.27 5.68 -29.70
C ALA A 660 11.74 6.16 -29.75
N ASN A 661 12.47 6.13 -28.62
CA ASN A 661 13.81 6.70 -28.47
C ASN A 661 14.94 5.66 -28.40
N VAL A 662 14.65 4.37 -28.62
CA VAL A 662 15.58 3.27 -28.43
C VAL A 662 16.83 3.30 -29.28
N THR A 663 16.80 3.97 -30.45
CA THR A 663 17.96 4.12 -31.35
C THR A 663 19.09 4.97 -30.74
N ALA A 664 18.79 5.73 -29.68
CA ALA A 664 19.77 6.49 -28.91
C ALA A 664 20.32 5.73 -27.68
N TRP A 665 19.80 4.55 -27.37
CA TRP A 665 20.25 3.77 -26.22
C TRP A 665 21.68 3.26 -26.41
N HIS A 666 22.53 3.50 -25.44
CA HIS A 666 23.93 3.07 -25.44
C HIS A 666 24.46 2.72 -24.06
N THR A 667 23.74 3.09 -22.99
CA THR A 667 24.15 2.91 -21.60
C THR A 667 23.64 1.58 -21.05
N PRO A 668 24.47 0.81 -20.33
CA PRO A 668 24.09 -0.49 -19.76
C PRO A 668 22.80 -0.43 -18.92
N ILE A 669 21.90 -1.40 -19.10
CA ILE A 669 20.59 -1.41 -18.44
C ILE A 669 20.24 -2.78 -17.84
N LEU A 670 19.76 -2.79 -16.58
CA LEU A 670 19.17 -3.94 -15.91
C LEU A 670 17.65 -3.78 -15.89
N CYS A 671 16.92 -4.74 -16.47
CA CYS A 671 15.46 -4.80 -16.44
C CYS A 671 15.02 -5.87 -15.44
N ILE A 672 14.13 -5.50 -14.49
CA ILE A 672 13.59 -6.41 -13.47
C ILE A 672 12.06 -6.34 -13.50
N HIS A 673 11.37 -7.50 -13.40
CA HIS A 673 9.90 -7.53 -13.39
C HIS A 673 9.35 -8.76 -12.65
N GLY A 674 8.14 -8.63 -12.06
CA GLY A 674 7.34 -9.73 -11.55
C GLY A 674 6.31 -10.18 -12.60
N MET A 675 6.10 -11.50 -12.78
CA MET A 675 5.15 -11.99 -13.79
C MET A 675 3.68 -11.82 -13.39
N MET A 676 3.42 -11.63 -12.09
CA MET A 676 2.06 -11.38 -11.57
C MET A 676 1.75 -9.89 -11.49
N ASP A 677 2.54 -9.04 -12.13
CA ASP A 677 2.29 -7.61 -12.23
C ASP A 677 1.25 -7.34 -13.32
N PHE A 678 0.03 -7.01 -12.91
CA PHE A 678 -1.05 -6.65 -13.84
C PHE A 678 -1.24 -5.14 -13.95
N ARG A 679 -0.58 -4.38 -13.08
CA ARG A 679 -0.52 -2.92 -13.16
C ARG A 679 0.36 -2.45 -14.31
N ILE A 680 1.60 -2.91 -14.32
CA ILE A 680 2.53 -2.76 -15.45
C ILE A 680 2.95 -4.18 -15.86
N PRO A 681 2.34 -4.75 -16.90
CA PRO A 681 2.59 -6.13 -17.29
C PRO A 681 4.07 -6.39 -17.62
N TYR A 682 4.54 -7.57 -17.22
CA TYR A 682 5.96 -7.93 -17.30
C TYR A 682 6.52 -7.96 -18.74
N ASP A 683 5.67 -8.01 -19.74
CA ASP A 683 6.02 -7.88 -21.16
C ASP A 683 6.73 -6.56 -21.46
N GLN A 684 6.43 -5.48 -20.72
CA GLN A 684 7.11 -4.21 -20.81
C GLN A 684 8.61 -4.34 -20.53
N GLY A 685 8.97 -5.02 -19.45
CA GLY A 685 10.37 -5.28 -19.08
C GLY A 685 11.08 -6.21 -20.07
N MET A 686 10.37 -7.23 -20.60
CA MET A 686 10.93 -8.12 -21.63
C MET A 686 11.14 -7.38 -22.95
N ALA A 687 10.21 -6.53 -23.37
CA ALA A 687 10.33 -5.73 -24.59
C ALA A 687 11.53 -4.78 -24.51
N ALA A 688 11.71 -4.09 -23.37
CA ALA A 688 12.85 -3.21 -23.13
C ALA A 688 14.17 -3.98 -23.20
N PHE A 689 14.27 -5.14 -22.54
CA PHE A 689 15.48 -5.98 -22.59
C PHE A 689 15.77 -6.48 -24.00
N ASN A 690 14.78 -7.03 -24.70
CA ASN A 690 14.96 -7.53 -26.07
C ASN A 690 15.45 -6.42 -26.99
N THR A 691 14.87 -5.22 -26.86
CA THR A 691 15.26 -4.04 -27.66
C THR A 691 16.71 -3.63 -27.34
N ALA A 692 17.09 -3.55 -26.05
CA ALA A 692 18.46 -3.26 -25.66
C ALA A 692 19.45 -4.26 -26.26
N GLN A 693 19.13 -5.57 -26.26
CA GLN A 693 19.95 -6.60 -26.89
C GLN A 693 20.08 -6.40 -28.43
N MET A 694 18.95 -6.09 -29.09
CA MET A 694 18.97 -5.83 -30.55
C MET A 694 19.78 -4.56 -30.91
N MET A 695 19.80 -3.57 -30.04
CA MET A 695 20.62 -2.34 -30.19
C MET A 695 22.09 -2.53 -29.78
N GLY A 696 22.48 -3.73 -29.30
CA GLY A 696 23.86 -4.00 -28.85
C GLY A 696 24.20 -3.36 -27.50
N VAL A 697 23.19 -2.92 -26.73
CA VAL A 697 23.36 -2.34 -25.40
C VAL A 697 23.60 -3.44 -24.37
N PRO A 698 24.65 -3.38 -23.55
CA PRO A 698 24.84 -4.33 -22.46
C PRO A 698 23.61 -4.33 -21.53
N SER A 699 22.95 -5.47 -21.44
CA SER A 699 21.70 -5.56 -20.67
C SER A 699 21.56 -6.89 -19.96
N LYS A 700 20.71 -6.90 -18.92
CA LYS A 700 20.34 -8.08 -18.13
C LYS A 700 18.85 -8.04 -17.84
N LEU A 701 18.19 -9.19 -17.94
CA LEU A 701 16.79 -9.35 -17.56
C LEU A 701 16.69 -10.26 -16.32
N VAL A 702 15.86 -9.87 -15.37
CA VAL A 702 15.45 -10.70 -14.22
C VAL A 702 13.94 -10.69 -14.13
N VAL A 703 13.32 -11.86 -14.21
CA VAL A 703 11.86 -12.02 -14.09
C VAL A 703 11.57 -12.95 -12.92
N PHE A 704 10.67 -12.53 -12.03
CA PHE A 704 10.22 -13.32 -10.88
C PHE A 704 8.84 -13.90 -11.17
N PRO A 705 8.71 -15.24 -11.38
CA PRO A 705 7.43 -15.84 -11.80
C PRO A 705 6.29 -15.75 -10.80
N GLU A 706 6.61 -15.57 -9.52
CA GLU A 706 5.63 -15.59 -8.42
C GLU A 706 5.54 -14.28 -7.66
N GLU A 707 6.07 -13.20 -8.22
CA GLU A 707 6.02 -11.86 -7.63
C GLU A 707 5.16 -10.93 -8.50
N ASN A 708 4.57 -9.94 -7.85
CA ASN A 708 3.76 -8.91 -8.49
C ASN A 708 4.60 -7.66 -8.83
N HIS A 709 3.99 -6.49 -8.75
CA HIS A 709 4.67 -5.20 -8.90
C HIS A 709 5.78 -4.97 -7.85
N TRP A 710 5.78 -5.75 -6.77
CA TRP A 710 6.74 -5.73 -5.67
C TRP A 710 7.38 -7.10 -5.47
N ILE A 711 8.67 -7.12 -5.13
CA ILE A 711 9.38 -8.35 -4.80
C ILE A 711 9.34 -8.52 -3.28
N LEU A 712 8.50 -9.43 -2.80
CA LEU A 712 8.14 -9.52 -1.39
C LEU A 712 8.62 -10.80 -0.68
N LYS A 713 8.75 -11.92 -1.41
CA LYS A 713 9.24 -13.17 -0.81
C LYS A 713 10.70 -13.01 -0.39
N PRO A 714 11.10 -13.43 0.83
CA PRO A 714 12.42 -13.10 1.40
C PRO A 714 13.62 -13.49 0.54
N GLN A 715 13.62 -14.70 -0.05
CA GLN A 715 14.71 -15.14 -0.91
C GLN A 715 14.73 -14.37 -2.25
N ASN A 716 13.57 -14.05 -2.80
CA ASN A 716 13.46 -13.24 -4.00
C ASN A 716 13.95 -11.80 -3.74
N ALA A 717 13.57 -11.21 -2.63
CA ALA A 717 14.04 -9.89 -2.20
C ALA A 717 15.57 -9.88 -1.99
N LEU A 718 16.12 -10.91 -1.38
CA LEU A 718 17.56 -11.05 -1.23
C LEU A 718 18.29 -11.16 -2.58
N PHE A 719 17.76 -11.98 -3.49
CA PHE A 719 18.31 -12.13 -4.84
C PHE A 719 18.21 -10.83 -5.65
N TRP A 720 17.08 -10.11 -5.50
CA TRP A 720 16.88 -8.78 -6.09
C TRP A 720 17.99 -7.79 -5.63
N HIS A 721 18.21 -7.66 -4.33
CA HIS A 721 19.23 -6.76 -3.79
C HIS A 721 20.64 -7.13 -4.26
N ARG A 722 21.01 -8.42 -4.24
CA ARG A 722 22.31 -8.87 -4.73
C ARG A 722 22.50 -8.55 -6.20
N THR A 723 21.50 -8.83 -7.04
CA THR A 723 21.55 -8.53 -8.47
C THR A 723 21.63 -7.03 -8.75
N TYR A 724 20.91 -6.22 -7.96
CA TYR A 724 20.92 -4.76 -8.01
C TYR A 724 22.32 -4.21 -7.74
N PHE A 725 22.95 -4.63 -6.65
CA PHE A 725 24.30 -4.14 -6.31
C PHE A 725 25.39 -4.73 -7.19
N ASP A 726 25.30 -5.99 -7.62
CA ASP A 726 26.25 -6.58 -8.56
C ASP A 726 26.27 -5.81 -9.90
N TRP A 727 25.09 -5.35 -10.35
CA TRP A 727 24.99 -4.54 -11.56
C TRP A 727 25.61 -3.16 -11.38
N LEU A 728 25.31 -2.48 -10.29
CA LEU A 728 25.87 -1.18 -9.97
C LEU A 728 27.40 -1.25 -9.79
N ASP A 729 27.89 -2.23 -9.04
CA ASP A 729 29.31 -2.41 -8.78
C ASP A 729 30.08 -2.65 -10.08
N LYS A 730 29.52 -3.47 -10.97
CA LYS A 730 30.12 -3.74 -12.29
C LYS A 730 30.30 -2.49 -13.14
N TRP A 731 29.38 -1.56 -13.11
CA TRP A 731 29.37 -0.42 -14.04
C TRP A 731 29.85 0.89 -13.39
N CYS A 732 29.66 1.04 -12.07
CA CYS A 732 29.99 2.28 -11.38
C CYS A 732 31.22 2.21 -10.50
N LYS A 733 31.68 1.02 -10.08
CA LYS A 733 32.92 0.87 -9.27
C LYS A 733 34.11 0.32 -10.06
N SER A 734 33.90 -0.11 -11.28
CA SER A 734 34.94 -0.67 -12.16
C SER A 734 35.61 0.40 -13.02
#